data_b4cc13130ca478aacda1d645a3c37e4b
#
_entry.id   b4cc13130ca478aacda1d645a3c37e4b
#
_cell.length_a   1.000
_cell.length_b   1.000
_cell.length_c   1.000
_cell.angle_alpha   90.00
_cell.angle_beta   90.00
_cell.angle_gamma   90.00
#
_symmetry.space_group_name_H-M   'P 1'
#
loop_
_entity.id
_entity.type
_entity.pdbx_description
1 polymer ?
#
loop_
_entity_poly.entity_id
_entity_poly.type
_entity_poly.pdbx_seq_one_letter_code
_entity_poly.pdbx_strand_id
1 'polypeptide(L)'
;MAAVLTRRSLLVFAPLTLVCAMVQAQTVAPARSGVTAAWTLKMKGDIRWQQVTPAGMLLVSTDAALAAVDIDAGQVAWEKAELGGLPVDSVRMVEGSLLMEAARPGLVLIFDPVTGAVVFDSRRLGLAQVVTRRVLPQSGTLLVHGRRAAGAPVVALYDLVTGDQRWANETLFEQTEPKKKGLGGLMQNLVRAASEATALEVLQAGPEMIVVHTLTGLRALDARTGAVRWSATLPTARSGGIAHHVRLYPSVGKPDRIYVSFDDRLMPYRLADGQSLWAKPATVDGRVGDIVQHPAGIIMLPEAAPEGEQTGSRKVINGVVQTGLNVARYDDGSTIAQKPLRMRGNVTDAMITGDAAVLAVDAESKTFVNVLDVGAATVRLKKDVKIKGRLAYAELTPAGLLYISRPDAGTDAEVNVIDLASGEPRFKDAIEGAKRASLPYATEGRTLYVYATRDRKLYAVDRDAGAFRALTGEIKLQGDEVPTDLEVRPAGIVLIASQNLVVVGRDGQVKQQAYYPAPQLPGLMRALLAINSVRAGLYGAAASAYGDAFAQMSRNATDTTAKRLTGQLATAYSQGGTQLSGYSRQAAALASKRFRASLSVPGSVFMLTRAPEGNGNVLLQIDKDSAQPRARVDLGKEREPVYAVDDVANMLFLRTTAGTLVGYRL
;
A
#
# COMPACT_ATOMS: atom_id res chain seq x y z
N MET A 1 -29.53 -87.26 -6.43
CA MET A 1 -30.41 -86.72 -5.36
C MET A 1 -29.59 -86.00 -4.32
N ALA A 2 -29.43 -84.72 -4.43
CA ALA A 2 -28.76 -83.90 -3.44
C ALA A 2 -29.35 -82.50 -3.54
N ALA A 3 -29.97 -82.03 -2.47
CA ALA A 3 -30.61 -80.74 -2.35
C ALA A 3 -29.56 -79.65 -2.08
N VAL A 4 -29.54 -78.59 -2.87
CA VAL A 4 -28.72 -77.43 -2.67
C VAL A 4 -29.55 -76.36 -1.94
N LEU A 5 -29.15 -76.04 -0.72
CA LEU A 5 -29.70 -74.96 0.10
C LEU A 5 -28.97 -73.63 -0.26
N THR A 6 -29.68 -72.73 -0.86
CA THR A 6 -29.22 -71.37 -1.13
C THR A 6 -29.53 -70.50 0.13
N ARG A 7 -28.47 -70.03 0.80
CA ARG A 7 -28.56 -68.95 1.83
C ARG A 7 -28.68 -67.60 1.14
N ARG A 8 -29.79 -66.91 1.27
CA ARG A 8 -29.93 -65.46 0.95
C ARG A 8 -29.47 -64.64 2.17
N SER A 9 -28.38 -63.88 1.99
CA SER A 9 -27.95 -62.89 2.94
C SER A 9 -28.76 -61.61 2.72
N LEU A 10 -29.59 -61.20 3.67
CA LEU A 10 -30.22 -59.88 3.71
C LEU A 10 -29.18 -58.86 4.19
N LEU A 11 -28.76 -57.98 3.30
CA LEU A 11 -28.04 -56.77 3.62
C LEU A 11 -29.06 -55.70 4.03
N VAL A 12 -29.10 -55.43 5.32
CA VAL A 12 -29.87 -54.30 5.87
C VAL A 12 -29.05 -53.02 5.65
N PHE A 13 -29.45 -52.21 4.67
CA PHE A 13 -28.95 -50.83 4.52
C PHE A 13 -29.66 -49.96 5.56
N ALA A 14 -28.95 -49.56 6.59
CA ALA A 14 -29.36 -48.46 7.45
C ALA A 14 -29.08 -47.12 6.70
N PRO A 15 -30.07 -46.25 6.54
CA PRO A 15 -29.81 -44.93 6.00
C PRO A 15 -29.06 -44.08 7.05
N LEU A 16 -27.80 -43.75 6.77
CA LEU A 16 -27.08 -42.76 7.53
C LEU A 16 -27.69 -41.37 7.18
N THR A 17 -28.66 -40.94 7.95
CA THR A 17 -29.20 -39.58 7.90
C THR A 17 -28.12 -38.64 8.42
N LEU A 18 -27.39 -38.03 7.49
CA LEU A 18 -26.48 -36.92 7.76
C LEU A 18 -27.35 -35.72 8.18
N VAL A 19 -27.52 -35.50 9.47
CA VAL A 19 -28.15 -34.30 9.99
C VAL A 19 -27.16 -33.15 9.80
N CYS A 20 -27.25 -32.49 8.67
CA CYS A 20 -26.64 -31.15 8.50
C CYS A 20 -27.40 -30.20 9.45
N ALA A 21 -26.89 -29.99 10.64
CA ALA A 21 -27.36 -28.91 11.50
C ALA A 21 -27.04 -27.59 10.73
N MET A 22 -28.07 -27.02 10.13
CA MET A 22 -27.98 -25.62 9.63
C MET A 22 -27.82 -24.73 10.86
N VAL A 23 -26.61 -24.22 11.09
CA VAL A 23 -26.40 -23.15 12.06
C VAL A 23 -27.08 -21.91 11.47
N GLN A 24 -28.28 -21.62 11.99
CA GLN A 24 -28.94 -20.36 11.66
C GLN A 24 -28.17 -19.22 12.29
N ALA A 25 -27.82 -18.20 11.48
CA ALA A 25 -27.22 -16.99 12.01
C ALA A 25 -28.13 -16.41 13.09
N GLN A 26 -27.62 -16.39 14.31
CA GLN A 26 -28.34 -15.76 15.41
C GLN A 26 -28.19 -14.25 15.28
N THR A 27 -29.32 -13.53 15.28
CA THR A 27 -29.31 -12.09 15.50
C THR A 27 -28.88 -11.88 16.94
N VAL A 28 -27.64 -11.45 17.13
CA VAL A 28 -27.09 -11.23 18.47
C VAL A 28 -27.70 -9.94 19.03
N ALA A 29 -28.32 -10.01 20.19
CA ALA A 29 -28.77 -8.84 20.91
C ALA A 29 -27.54 -7.98 21.28
N PRO A 30 -27.49 -6.68 20.95
CA PRO A 30 -26.36 -5.84 21.35
C PRO A 30 -26.23 -5.74 22.86
N ALA A 31 -25.01 -5.45 23.33
CA ALA A 31 -24.73 -5.26 24.75
C ALA A 31 -25.73 -4.31 25.39
N ARG A 32 -26.27 -4.71 26.55
CA ARG A 32 -27.38 -3.99 27.23
C ARG A 32 -26.96 -2.64 27.80
N SER A 33 -25.67 -2.40 28.07
CA SER A 33 -25.15 -1.13 28.60
C SER A 33 -24.33 -0.39 27.56
N GLY A 34 -24.71 0.87 27.29
CA GLY A 34 -23.90 1.80 26.50
C GLY A 34 -22.62 2.19 27.23
N VAL A 35 -21.57 2.46 26.50
CA VAL A 35 -20.33 3.03 27.06
C VAL A 35 -20.60 4.49 27.42
N THR A 36 -20.16 4.92 28.59
CA THR A 36 -20.27 6.33 29.00
C THR A 36 -19.17 7.14 28.33
N ALA A 37 -19.49 8.39 27.96
CA ALA A 37 -18.50 9.34 27.46
C ALA A 37 -17.40 9.58 28.49
N ALA A 38 -16.15 9.42 28.09
CA ALA A 38 -15.00 9.77 28.91
C ALA A 38 -14.84 11.30 28.97
N TRP A 39 -15.11 11.96 27.85
CA TRP A 39 -15.08 13.42 27.76
C TRP A 39 -15.93 13.93 26.59
N THR A 40 -16.27 15.22 26.63
CA THR A 40 -16.94 15.93 25.56
C THR A 40 -16.22 17.23 25.30
N LEU A 41 -15.90 17.53 24.04
CA LEU A 41 -15.16 18.71 23.64
C LEU A 41 -15.93 19.48 22.57
N LYS A 42 -16.10 20.76 22.78
CA LYS A 42 -16.65 21.68 21.77
C LYS A 42 -15.49 22.31 21.01
N MET A 43 -15.45 22.07 19.70
CA MET A 43 -14.46 22.66 18.80
C MET A 43 -14.88 24.05 18.33
N LYS A 44 -13.90 24.85 17.91
CA LYS A 44 -14.17 26.08 17.15
C LYS A 44 -14.48 25.72 15.71
N GLY A 45 -15.69 26.06 15.25
CA GLY A 45 -16.16 25.78 13.91
C GLY A 45 -16.66 24.34 13.71
N ASP A 46 -17.07 24.04 12.48
CA ASP A 46 -17.64 22.77 12.11
C ASP A 46 -16.57 21.73 11.79
N ILE A 47 -16.64 20.58 12.41
CA ILE A 47 -15.72 19.46 12.19
C ILE A 47 -15.92 18.88 10.80
N ARG A 48 -14.89 18.95 9.98
CA ARG A 48 -14.86 18.40 8.62
C ARG A 48 -14.43 16.93 8.63
N TRP A 49 -13.35 16.62 9.33
CA TRP A 49 -12.84 15.29 9.52
C TRP A 49 -12.00 15.20 10.80
N GLN A 50 -11.75 13.96 11.20
CA GLN A 50 -10.91 13.64 12.36
C GLN A 50 -10.11 12.37 12.11
N GLN A 51 -8.89 12.30 12.63
CA GLN A 51 -7.97 11.19 12.41
C GLN A 51 -7.01 11.02 13.58
N VAL A 52 -6.83 9.79 14.06
CA VAL A 52 -5.81 9.47 15.05
C VAL A 52 -4.44 9.38 14.38
N THR A 53 -3.46 10.11 14.92
CA THR A 53 -2.08 10.05 14.43
C THR A 53 -1.32 8.85 15.02
N PRO A 54 -0.25 8.38 14.37
CA PRO A 54 0.63 7.37 14.96
C PRO A 54 1.26 7.80 16.29
N ALA A 55 1.39 9.11 16.52
CA ALA A 55 1.88 9.68 17.79
C ALA A 55 0.83 9.68 18.90
N GLY A 56 -0.42 9.32 18.62
CA GLY A 56 -1.47 9.24 19.62
C GLY A 56 -2.23 10.54 19.87
N MET A 57 -2.18 11.46 18.94
CA MET A 57 -3.03 12.64 18.96
C MET A 57 -4.21 12.46 18.02
N LEU A 58 -5.36 12.99 18.36
CA LEU A 58 -6.47 13.09 17.45
C LEU A 58 -6.40 14.44 16.71
N LEU A 59 -6.06 14.39 15.40
CA LEU A 59 -6.17 15.57 14.55
C LEU A 59 -7.63 15.79 14.18
N VAL A 60 -8.08 17.02 14.32
CA VAL A 60 -9.43 17.47 14.00
C VAL A 60 -9.33 18.68 13.08
N SER A 61 -9.86 18.57 11.88
CA SER A 61 -9.99 19.70 10.95
C SER A 61 -11.38 20.29 11.09
N THR A 62 -11.42 21.58 11.35
CA THR A 62 -12.65 22.36 11.30
C THR A 62 -12.55 23.40 10.18
N ASP A 63 -13.64 24.08 9.84
CA ASP A 63 -13.59 25.22 8.92
C ASP A 63 -12.73 26.38 9.46
N ALA A 64 -12.56 26.48 10.79
CA ALA A 64 -11.78 27.52 11.45
C ALA A 64 -10.29 27.18 11.62
N ALA A 65 -9.93 25.89 11.82
CA ALA A 65 -8.57 25.48 12.15
C ALA A 65 -8.31 23.99 11.92
N LEU A 66 -7.02 23.62 11.88
CA LEU A 66 -6.56 22.28 12.21
C LEU A 66 -6.09 22.27 13.66
N ALA A 67 -6.60 21.34 14.45
CA ALA A 67 -6.26 21.19 15.86
C ALA A 67 -5.82 19.76 16.18
N ALA A 68 -5.02 19.60 17.22
CA ALA A 68 -4.79 18.29 17.83
C ALA A 68 -5.44 18.25 19.21
N VAL A 69 -6.10 17.15 19.48
CA VAL A 69 -6.75 16.86 20.75
C VAL A 69 -5.96 15.75 21.46
N ASP A 70 -5.64 15.98 22.72
CA ASP A 70 -5.13 14.95 23.62
C ASP A 70 -6.26 13.94 23.85
N ILE A 71 -6.05 12.69 23.47
CA ILE A 71 -7.09 11.67 23.48
C ILE A 71 -7.50 11.24 24.88
N ASP A 72 -6.60 11.31 25.86
CA ASP A 72 -6.87 10.93 27.24
C ASP A 72 -7.52 12.07 28.03
N ALA A 73 -7.03 13.30 27.84
CA ALA A 73 -7.54 14.49 28.53
C ALA A 73 -8.80 15.07 27.87
N GLY A 74 -9.05 14.82 26.60
CA GLY A 74 -10.15 15.43 25.86
C GLY A 74 -10.02 16.93 25.69
N GLN A 75 -8.80 17.44 25.57
CA GLN A 75 -8.49 18.87 25.47
C GLN A 75 -7.70 19.17 24.20
N VAL A 76 -7.91 20.37 23.65
CA VAL A 76 -7.10 20.86 22.53
C VAL A 76 -5.68 21.11 23.02
N ALA A 77 -4.71 20.35 22.51
CA ALA A 77 -3.30 20.54 22.81
C ALA A 77 -2.71 21.72 22.02
N TRP A 78 -3.09 21.86 20.76
CA TRP A 78 -2.72 22.99 19.91
C TRP A 78 -3.72 23.20 18.78
N GLU A 79 -3.73 24.39 18.19
CA GLU A 79 -4.61 24.81 17.10
C GLU A 79 -3.84 25.69 16.12
N LYS A 80 -4.09 25.50 14.80
CA LYS A 80 -3.53 26.29 13.69
C LYS A 80 -4.63 26.81 12.81
N ALA A 81 -4.97 28.09 12.98
CA ALA A 81 -6.05 28.72 12.22
C ALA A 81 -5.74 28.81 10.72
N GLU A 82 -4.46 28.97 10.34
CA GLU A 82 -4.03 29.02 8.94
C GLU A 82 -4.26 27.71 8.17
N LEU A 83 -4.57 26.62 8.86
CA LEU A 83 -4.89 25.30 8.30
C LEU A 83 -6.39 24.97 8.39
N GLY A 84 -7.25 25.96 8.63
CA GLY A 84 -8.70 25.77 8.64
C GLY A 84 -9.23 25.32 7.28
N GLY A 85 -10.24 24.44 7.30
CA GLY A 85 -10.93 23.96 6.09
C GLY A 85 -10.14 23.01 5.21
N LEU A 86 -8.95 22.54 5.61
CA LEU A 86 -8.17 21.60 4.82
C LEU A 86 -8.92 20.28 4.64
N PRO A 87 -8.95 19.70 3.41
CA PRO A 87 -9.44 18.36 3.16
C PRO A 87 -8.45 17.32 3.76
N VAL A 88 -8.95 16.11 4.02
CA VAL A 88 -8.19 15.05 4.70
C VAL A 88 -6.92 14.62 3.94
N ASP A 89 -7.00 14.58 2.62
CA ASP A 89 -5.88 14.20 1.73
C ASP A 89 -4.79 15.28 1.63
N SER A 90 -5.07 16.50 2.08
CA SER A 90 -4.08 17.58 2.20
C SER A 90 -3.26 17.51 3.49
N VAL A 91 -3.60 16.60 4.40
CA VAL A 91 -2.86 16.36 5.65
C VAL A 91 -2.42 14.90 5.68
N ARG A 92 -1.10 14.67 5.70
CA ARG A 92 -0.55 13.32 5.63
C ARG A 92 0.70 13.17 6.49
N MET A 93 0.98 11.95 6.87
CA MET A 93 2.22 11.64 7.56
C MET A 93 3.40 11.77 6.60
N VAL A 94 4.48 12.34 7.10
CA VAL A 94 5.75 12.41 6.38
C VAL A 94 6.42 11.05 6.44
N GLU A 95 6.69 10.46 5.28
CA GLU A 95 7.26 9.12 5.16
C GLU A 95 8.54 8.96 5.99
N GLY A 96 8.60 7.88 6.79
CA GLY A 96 9.76 7.58 7.65
C GLY A 96 9.88 8.46 8.90
N SER A 97 8.85 9.23 9.25
CA SER A 97 8.82 10.04 10.47
C SER A 97 7.45 10.00 11.15
N LEU A 98 7.33 10.62 12.33
CA LEU A 98 6.06 10.86 13.01
C LEU A 98 5.47 12.24 12.69
N LEU A 99 6.16 13.02 11.88
CA LEU A 99 5.74 14.36 11.53
C LEU A 99 4.56 14.32 10.55
N MET A 100 3.74 15.36 10.60
CA MET A 100 2.63 15.56 9.67
C MET A 100 2.95 16.70 8.71
N GLU A 101 2.60 16.50 7.46
CA GLU A 101 2.59 17.53 6.43
C GLU A 101 1.16 18.03 6.23
N ALA A 102 0.97 19.33 6.20
CA ALA A 102 -0.24 19.97 5.71
C ALA A 102 0.10 20.87 4.54
N ALA A 103 -0.60 20.66 3.40
CA ALA A 103 -0.32 21.38 2.16
C ALA A 103 -1.58 22.01 1.57
N ARG A 104 -1.47 23.26 1.12
CA ARG A 104 -2.44 23.97 0.29
C ARG A 104 -1.72 24.87 -0.70
N PRO A 105 -2.37 25.44 -1.71
CA PRO A 105 -1.72 26.35 -2.64
C PRO A 105 -0.94 27.45 -1.92
N GLY A 106 0.35 27.58 -2.18
CA GLY A 106 1.25 28.58 -1.60
C GLY A 106 1.71 28.30 -0.17
N LEU A 107 1.32 27.17 0.46
CA LEU A 107 1.72 26.82 1.81
C LEU A 107 1.97 25.34 1.97
N VAL A 108 3.16 24.98 2.44
CA VAL A 108 3.51 23.64 2.94
C VAL A 108 4.06 23.81 4.34
N LEU A 109 3.40 23.18 5.31
CA LEU A 109 3.87 23.09 6.70
C LEU A 109 4.20 21.63 7.02
N ILE A 110 5.33 21.41 7.69
CA ILE A 110 5.62 20.15 8.36
C ILE A 110 5.70 20.43 9.85
N PHE A 111 4.99 19.67 10.65
CA PHE A 111 4.85 19.92 12.07
C PHE A 111 4.81 18.64 12.89
N ASP A 112 5.20 18.74 14.14
CA ASP A 112 5.05 17.69 15.12
C ASP A 112 3.56 17.59 15.53
N PRO A 113 2.89 16.45 15.36
CA PRO A 113 1.47 16.31 15.70
C PRO A 113 1.20 16.37 17.21
N VAL A 114 2.20 16.16 18.07
CA VAL A 114 2.04 16.18 19.54
C VAL A 114 2.11 17.61 20.07
N THR A 115 3.14 18.33 19.65
CA THR A 115 3.41 19.68 20.17
C THR A 115 2.85 20.81 19.29
N GLY A 116 2.52 20.51 18.03
CA GLY A 116 2.19 21.51 17.03
C GLY A 116 3.38 22.34 16.55
N ALA A 117 4.60 22.04 17.03
CA ALA A 117 5.80 22.77 16.61
C ALA A 117 6.01 22.62 15.10
N VAL A 118 6.18 23.75 14.42
CA VAL A 118 6.42 23.76 12.97
C VAL A 118 7.91 23.54 12.73
N VAL A 119 8.22 22.42 12.12
CA VAL A 119 9.58 22.03 11.71
C VAL A 119 9.95 22.71 10.39
N PHE A 120 9.00 22.76 9.45
CA PHE A 120 9.21 23.40 8.16
C PHE A 120 8.00 24.26 7.77
N ASP A 121 8.29 25.48 7.29
CA ASP A 121 7.32 26.39 6.69
C ASP A 121 7.89 26.94 5.38
N SER A 122 7.21 26.63 4.26
CA SER A 122 7.65 27.05 2.94
C SER A 122 7.80 28.57 2.78
N ARG A 123 7.06 29.34 3.55
CA ARG A 123 7.12 30.83 3.55
C ARG A 123 8.45 31.34 4.08
N ARG A 124 9.09 30.64 5.02
CA ARG A 124 10.40 31.07 5.59
C ARG A 124 11.52 31.08 4.56
N LEU A 125 11.42 30.27 3.51
CA LEU A 125 12.36 30.28 2.39
C LEU A 125 12.06 31.36 1.35
N GLY A 126 10.97 32.08 1.45
CA GLY A 126 10.49 32.97 0.40
C GLY A 126 10.16 32.26 -0.90
N LEU A 127 9.73 30.98 -0.80
CA LEU A 127 9.36 30.18 -1.97
C LEU A 127 7.99 30.61 -2.46
N ALA A 128 7.91 31.03 -3.70
CA ALA A 128 6.65 31.19 -4.41
C ALA A 128 6.07 29.82 -4.81
N GLN A 129 6.95 28.82 -5.02
CA GLN A 129 6.56 27.46 -5.38
C GLN A 129 7.50 26.44 -4.75
N VAL A 130 6.92 25.41 -4.12
CA VAL A 130 7.62 24.17 -3.74
C VAL A 130 7.43 23.17 -4.87
N VAL A 131 8.54 22.74 -5.49
CA VAL A 131 8.55 21.79 -6.62
C VAL A 131 8.75 20.37 -6.13
N THR A 132 9.78 20.17 -5.28
CA THR A 132 10.08 18.85 -4.69
C THR A 132 10.22 18.99 -3.18
N ARG A 133 9.71 18.03 -2.45
CA ARG A 133 9.99 17.81 -1.04
C ARG A 133 10.21 16.33 -0.79
N ARG A 134 11.33 15.98 -0.19
CA ARG A 134 11.71 14.59 0.07
C ARG A 134 12.29 14.46 1.46
N VAL A 135 11.65 13.62 2.27
CA VAL A 135 12.24 13.21 3.55
C VAL A 135 13.37 12.24 3.29
N LEU A 136 14.45 12.43 4.00
CA LEU A 136 15.64 11.60 3.98
C LEU A 136 15.76 10.90 5.33
N PRO A 137 15.18 9.70 5.49
CA PRO A 137 14.98 9.08 6.80
C PRO A 137 16.30 8.74 7.51
N GLN A 138 17.34 8.36 6.75
CA GLN A 138 18.62 7.96 7.34
C GLN A 138 19.39 9.13 8.00
N SER A 139 19.13 10.38 7.57
CA SER A 139 19.74 11.59 8.12
C SER A 139 18.78 12.41 8.99
N GLY A 140 17.50 12.01 9.05
CA GLY A 140 16.47 12.78 9.75
C GLY A 140 16.29 14.17 9.18
N THR A 141 16.34 14.33 7.85
CA THR A 141 16.29 15.63 7.17
C THR A 141 15.22 15.69 6.11
N LEU A 142 14.83 16.88 5.72
CA LEU A 142 13.92 17.18 4.62
C LEU A 142 14.69 17.97 3.55
N LEU A 143 14.76 17.41 2.34
CA LEU A 143 15.22 18.15 1.19
C LEU A 143 14.03 18.84 0.52
N VAL A 144 14.17 20.13 0.27
CA VAL A 144 13.18 20.95 -0.43
C VAL A 144 13.84 21.58 -1.66
N HIS A 145 13.18 21.45 -2.79
CA HIS A 145 13.48 22.20 -4.00
C HIS A 145 12.29 23.10 -4.32
N GLY A 146 12.56 24.35 -4.61
CA GLY A 146 11.53 25.31 -4.94
C GLY A 146 12.09 26.52 -5.70
N ARG A 147 11.17 27.44 -6.03
CA ARG A 147 11.50 28.70 -6.71
C ARG A 147 11.08 29.88 -5.85
N ARG A 148 11.94 30.85 -5.71
CA ARG A 148 11.62 32.13 -5.07
C ARG A 148 10.72 33.00 -5.95
N ALA A 149 10.13 34.04 -5.40
CA ALA A 149 9.29 34.97 -6.16
C ALA A 149 10.02 35.62 -7.35
N ALA A 150 11.33 35.85 -7.21
CA ALA A 150 12.19 36.33 -8.27
C ALA A 150 12.54 35.27 -9.34
N GLY A 151 12.02 34.04 -9.22
CA GLY A 151 12.24 32.93 -10.15
C GLY A 151 13.52 32.14 -9.91
N ALA A 152 14.38 32.52 -8.96
CA ALA A 152 15.61 31.78 -8.65
C ALA A 152 15.28 30.42 -8.01
N PRO A 153 15.86 29.31 -8.53
CA PRO A 153 15.71 28.00 -7.91
C PRO A 153 16.56 27.91 -6.66
N VAL A 154 16.11 27.16 -5.67
CA VAL A 154 16.86 26.84 -4.46
C VAL A 154 16.60 25.40 -4.04
N VAL A 155 17.66 24.71 -3.66
CA VAL A 155 17.57 23.40 -2.98
C VAL A 155 18.10 23.59 -1.57
N ALA A 156 17.32 23.22 -0.57
CA ALA A 156 17.69 23.38 0.82
C ALA A 156 17.45 22.10 1.61
N LEU A 157 18.22 21.89 2.65
CA LEU A 157 18.08 20.77 3.57
C LEU A 157 17.74 21.30 4.96
N TYR A 158 16.73 20.69 5.56
CA TYR A 158 16.24 21.03 6.90
C TYR A 158 16.43 19.85 7.83
N ASP A 159 16.79 20.12 9.05
CA ASP A 159 16.75 19.16 10.15
C ASP A 159 15.29 18.96 10.58
N LEU A 160 14.82 17.72 10.62
CA LEU A 160 13.43 17.42 10.98
C LEU A 160 13.16 17.49 12.49
N VAL A 161 14.20 17.50 13.31
CA VAL A 161 14.07 17.59 14.78
C VAL A 161 14.03 19.04 15.22
N THR A 162 14.99 19.86 14.73
CA THR A 162 15.12 21.26 15.17
C THR A 162 14.36 22.25 14.28
N GLY A 163 14.06 21.87 13.04
CA GLY A 163 13.52 22.77 12.03
C GLY A 163 14.55 23.74 11.44
N ASP A 164 15.83 23.54 11.78
CA ASP A 164 16.89 24.42 11.28
C ASP A 164 17.26 24.08 9.85
N GLN A 165 17.49 25.12 9.06
CA GLN A 165 18.07 24.97 7.74
C GLN A 165 19.56 24.61 7.86
N ARG A 166 19.95 23.40 7.51
CA ARG A 166 21.35 22.96 7.52
C ARG A 166 22.16 23.68 6.44
N TRP A 167 21.58 23.79 5.23
CA TRP A 167 22.17 24.52 4.12
C TRP A 167 21.11 24.88 3.06
N ALA A 168 21.45 25.82 2.19
CA ALA A 168 20.75 26.10 0.95
C ALA A 168 21.76 26.22 -0.20
N ASN A 169 21.42 25.63 -1.34
CA ASN A 169 22.23 25.67 -2.55
C ASN A 169 21.39 26.30 -3.69
N GLU A 170 21.83 27.45 -4.15
CA GLU A 170 21.18 28.22 -5.23
C GLU A 170 21.88 27.97 -6.58
N THR A 171 23.07 27.35 -6.57
CA THR A 171 23.91 27.13 -7.77
C THR A 171 23.81 25.73 -8.33
N LEU A 172 22.99 24.85 -7.70
CA LEU A 172 22.87 23.44 -8.13
C LEU A 172 22.49 23.28 -9.60
N PHE A 173 21.74 24.24 -10.15
CA PHE A 173 21.27 24.23 -11.52
C PHE A 173 22.16 25.06 -12.45
N GLU A 174 23.23 25.70 -11.94
CA GLU A 174 24.17 26.43 -12.79
C GLU A 174 24.94 25.45 -13.66
N GLN A 175 24.96 25.76 -14.93
CA GLN A 175 25.75 24.97 -15.89
C GLN A 175 27.21 25.39 -15.82
N THR A 176 28.08 24.41 -15.72
CA THR A 176 29.54 24.59 -15.84
C THR A 176 30.01 24.84 -17.27
N GLU A 177 29.13 24.69 -18.28
CA GLU A 177 29.44 24.93 -19.66
C GLU A 177 29.36 26.42 -20.03
N PRO A 178 30.28 26.90 -20.88
CA PRO A 178 30.25 28.30 -21.36
C PRO A 178 28.93 28.62 -22.07
N LYS A 179 28.40 29.82 -21.81
CA LYS A 179 27.15 30.30 -22.43
C LYS A 179 27.28 30.28 -23.95
N LYS A 180 26.52 29.44 -24.62
CA LYS A 180 26.43 29.42 -26.09
C LYS A 180 25.71 30.70 -26.57
N LYS A 181 26.17 31.30 -27.66
CA LYS A 181 25.53 32.47 -28.28
C LYS A 181 24.52 32.04 -29.36
N GLY A 182 23.50 32.88 -29.62
CA GLY A 182 22.51 32.64 -30.68
C GLY A 182 21.46 31.56 -30.30
N LEU A 183 20.99 30.82 -31.29
CA LEU A 183 19.93 29.79 -31.12
C LEU A 183 20.30 28.74 -30.10
N GLY A 184 21.59 28.37 -30.01
CA GLY A 184 22.07 27.43 -28.99
C GLY A 184 21.98 27.98 -27.57
N GLY A 185 22.13 29.28 -27.36
CA GLY A 185 21.93 29.94 -26.08
C GLY A 185 20.45 30.01 -25.67
N LEU A 186 19.55 30.22 -26.63
CA LEU A 186 18.11 30.20 -26.37
C LEU A 186 17.66 28.82 -25.93
N MET A 187 18.10 27.77 -26.61
CA MET A 187 17.79 26.38 -26.23
C MET A 187 18.38 26.04 -24.86
N GLN A 188 19.60 26.50 -24.55
CA GLN A 188 20.21 26.28 -23.24
C GLN A 188 19.42 26.94 -22.10
N ASN A 189 18.89 28.17 -22.35
CA ASN A 189 18.03 28.85 -21.37
C ASN A 189 16.67 28.17 -21.20
N LEU A 190 16.05 27.65 -22.27
CA LEU A 190 14.81 26.88 -22.18
C LEU A 190 14.99 25.59 -21.41
N VAL A 191 16.08 24.87 -21.67
CA VAL A 191 16.45 23.66 -20.91
C VAL A 191 16.64 23.97 -19.44
N ARG A 192 17.35 25.06 -19.13
CA ARG A 192 17.55 25.51 -17.75
C ARG A 192 16.21 25.84 -17.06
N ALA A 193 15.36 26.63 -17.70
CA ALA A 193 14.05 26.99 -17.16
C ALA A 193 13.17 25.74 -16.91
N ALA A 194 13.23 24.78 -17.83
CA ALA A 194 12.54 23.49 -17.67
C ALA A 194 13.13 22.67 -16.51
N SER A 195 14.47 22.64 -16.34
CA SER A 195 15.12 21.98 -15.20
C SER A 195 14.65 22.51 -13.85
N GLU A 196 14.64 23.83 -13.76
CA GLU A 196 14.28 24.54 -12.53
C GLU A 196 12.80 24.34 -12.17
N ALA A 197 11.94 24.03 -13.14
CA ALA A 197 10.52 23.78 -12.97
C ALA A 197 10.17 22.31 -12.75
N THR A 198 11.10 21.38 -13.01
CA THR A 198 10.85 19.94 -12.91
C THR A 198 11.20 19.43 -11.52
N ALA A 199 10.39 18.50 -11.02
CA ALA A 199 10.66 17.82 -9.77
C ALA A 199 12.01 17.09 -9.83
N LEU A 200 12.84 17.25 -8.80
CA LEU A 200 14.08 16.52 -8.65
C LEU A 200 13.81 15.07 -8.32
N GLU A 201 14.47 14.18 -9.04
CA GLU A 201 14.63 12.82 -8.55
C GLU A 201 15.74 12.82 -7.50
N VAL A 202 15.44 12.31 -6.30
CA VAL A 202 16.31 12.41 -5.13
C VAL A 202 16.46 11.02 -4.50
N LEU A 203 17.70 10.62 -4.26
CA LEU A 203 18.03 9.39 -3.55
C LEU A 203 18.99 9.69 -2.41
N GLN A 204 18.65 9.28 -1.19
CA GLN A 204 19.59 9.24 -0.09
C GLN A 204 20.50 8.01 -0.22
N ALA A 205 21.77 8.25 -0.52
CA ALA A 205 22.78 7.22 -0.69
C ALA A 205 23.67 7.07 0.57
N GLY A 206 23.01 6.81 1.69
CA GLY A 206 23.63 6.78 3.02
C GLY A 206 23.41 8.08 3.82
N PRO A 207 23.84 8.14 5.08
CA PRO A 207 23.56 9.28 5.97
C PRO A 207 24.25 10.58 5.53
N GLU A 208 25.35 10.49 4.78
CA GLU A 208 26.21 11.64 4.42
C GLU A 208 26.10 12.07 2.96
N MET A 209 25.31 11.35 2.13
CA MET A 209 25.26 11.61 0.70
C MET A 209 23.83 11.64 0.17
N ILE A 210 23.54 12.65 -0.62
CA ILE A 210 22.29 12.80 -1.36
C ILE A 210 22.63 12.86 -2.84
N VAL A 211 22.08 11.95 -3.64
CA VAL A 211 22.20 12.02 -5.10
C VAL A 211 20.93 12.61 -5.65
N VAL A 212 21.07 13.62 -6.49
CA VAL A 212 19.96 14.25 -7.20
C VAL A 212 20.20 14.18 -8.71
N HIS A 213 19.10 14.01 -9.43
CA HIS A 213 19.11 14.19 -10.88
C HIS A 213 18.64 15.60 -11.21
N THR A 214 19.47 16.32 -11.97
CA THR A 214 19.13 17.55 -12.66
C THR A 214 19.01 17.25 -14.15
N LEU A 215 18.38 18.11 -14.95
CA LEU A 215 18.29 17.85 -16.40
C LEU A 215 19.66 17.73 -17.10
N THR A 216 20.73 18.18 -16.46
CA THR A 216 22.09 18.12 -17.01
C THR A 216 22.88 16.88 -16.57
N GLY A 217 22.34 16.09 -15.64
CA GLY A 217 22.99 14.88 -15.13
C GLY A 217 22.78 14.64 -13.64
N LEU A 218 23.62 13.82 -13.08
CA LEU A 218 23.62 13.49 -11.67
C LEU A 218 24.53 14.42 -10.88
N ARG A 219 24.15 14.73 -9.65
CA ARG A 219 25.01 15.41 -8.69
C ARG A 219 24.90 14.75 -7.34
N ALA A 220 26.02 14.41 -6.74
CA ALA A 220 26.07 13.97 -5.35
C ALA A 220 26.40 15.17 -4.46
N LEU A 221 25.57 15.35 -3.46
CA LEU A 221 25.70 16.40 -2.47
C LEU A 221 26.17 15.82 -1.15
N ASP A 222 27.07 16.53 -0.49
CA ASP A 222 27.34 16.30 0.91
C ASP A 222 26.10 16.65 1.73
N ALA A 223 25.55 15.69 2.47
CA ALA A 223 24.31 15.92 3.22
C ALA A 223 24.46 16.91 4.37
N ARG A 224 25.68 17.18 4.84
CA ARG A 224 25.96 18.10 5.93
C ARG A 224 26.11 19.54 5.45
N THR A 225 26.74 19.74 4.28
CA THR A 225 27.14 21.08 3.78
C THR A 225 26.41 21.53 2.52
N GLY A 226 25.76 20.61 1.79
CA GLY A 226 25.17 20.86 0.48
C GLY A 226 26.17 21.06 -0.66
N ALA A 227 27.46 20.88 -0.38
CA ALA A 227 28.51 20.97 -1.39
C ALA A 227 28.42 19.80 -2.38
N VAL A 228 28.68 20.07 -3.65
CA VAL A 228 28.74 19.03 -4.67
C VAL A 228 30.03 18.24 -4.50
N ARG A 229 29.93 16.95 -4.17
CA ARG A 229 31.07 16.03 -4.07
C ARG A 229 31.54 15.58 -5.45
N TRP A 230 30.60 15.25 -6.33
CA TRP A 230 30.88 14.90 -7.71
C TRP A 230 29.68 15.21 -8.61
N SER A 231 29.93 15.27 -9.90
CA SER A 231 28.92 15.42 -10.95
C SER A 231 29.18 14.40 -12.05
N ALA A 232 28.13 13.80 -12.60
CA ALA A 232 28.21 12.89 -13.72
C ALA A 232 27.18 13.26 -14.79
N THR A 233 27.61 13.33 -16.03
CA THR A 233 26.73 13.56 -17.17
C THR A 233 26.09 12.24 -17.58
N LEU A 234 24.77 12.23 -17.77
CA LEU A 234 24.09 11.07 -18.33
C LEU A 234 24.37 11.01 -19.84
N PRO A 235 24.63 9.82 -20.41
CA PRO A 235 24.76 9.67 -21.85
C PRO A 235 23.51 10.21 -22.56
N THR A 236 23.71 11.02 -23.59
CA THR A 236 22.60 11.61 -24.37
C THR A 236 21.70 10.54 -24.94
N ALA A 237 20.41 10.82 -24.99
CA ALA A 237 19.43 9.95 -25.65
C ALA A 237 19.83 9.69 -27.11
N ARG A 238 19.42 8.55 -27.68
CA ARG A 238 19.70 8.21 -29.11
C ARG A 238 19.25 9.30 -30.08
N SER A 239 18.29 10.13 -29.70
CA SER A 239 17.79 11.28 -30.46
C SER A 239 18.61 12.56 -30.33
N GLY A 240 19.73 12.52 -29.58
CA GLY A 240 20.57 13.72 -29.34
C GLY A 240 19.97 14.73 -28.35
N GLY A 241 18.91 14.38 -27.66
CA GLY A 241 18.23 15.19 -26.65
C GLY A 241 18.71 14.95 -25.22
N ILE A 242 18.05 15.62 -24.27
CA ILE A 242 18.27 15.44 -22.83
C ILE A 242 17.70 14.08 -22.41
N ALA A 243 18.36 13.41 -21.46
CA ALA A 243 17.82 12.20 -20.85
C ALA A 243 16.50 12.51 -20.15
N HIS A 244 15.47 11.76 -20.48
CA HIS A 244 14.13 11.89 -19.91
C HIS A 244 13.81 10.68 -19.02
N HIS A 245 12.78 10.81 -18.17
CA HIS A 245 12.28 9.72 -17.33
C HIS A 245 13.37 9.07 -16.47
N VAL A 246 14.23 9.90 -15.86
CA VAL A 246 15.31 9.43 -14.99
C VAL A 246 14.74 8.98 -13.66
N ARG A 247 15.16 7.80 -13.21
CA ARG A 247 14.89 7.29 -11.87
C ARG A 247 16.15 6.79 -11.20
N LEU A 248 16.23 7.01 -9.89
CA LEU A 248 17.35 6.61 -9.05
C LEU A 248 16.94 5.43 -8.17
N TYR A 249 17.72 4.36 -8.21
CA TYR A 249 17.47 3.17 -7.41
C TYR A 249 18.66 2.89 -6.49
N PRO A 250 18.40 2.62 -5.19
CA PRO A 250 19.44 2.12 -4.31
C PRO A 250 19.87 0.73 -4.76
N SER A 251 21.13 0.39 -4.61
CA SER A 251 21.59 -0.96 -4.88
C SER A 251 21.26 -1.89 -3.70
N VAL A 252 20.67 -3.04 -4.00
CA VAL A 252 20.46 -4.10 -3.03
C VAL A 252 21.73 -4.95 -2.93
N GLY A 253 22.32 -5.02 -1.73
CA GLY A 253 23.51 -5.85 -1.48
C GLY A 253 24.86 -5.26 -1.91
N LYS A 254 24.90 -4.13 -2.63
CA LYS A 254 26.14 -3.44 -3.04
C LYS A 254 26.05 -1.94 -2.68
N PRO A 255 26.40 -1.54 -1.46
CA PRO A 255 26.17 -0.18 -0.96
C PRO A 255 27.10 0.88 -1.58
N ASP A 256 28.08 0.49 -2.40
CA ASP A 256 29.04 1.35 -3.08
C ASP A 256 28.51 2.04 -4.33
N ARG A 257 27.26 1.74 -4.75
CA ARG A 257 26.69 2.18 -6.02
C ARG A 257 25.20 2.46 -5.97
N ILE A 258 24.73 3.17 -6.98
CA ILE A 258 23.33 3.36 -7.31
C ILE A 258 23.08 2.92 -8.76
N TYR A 259 21.85 2.54 -9.06
CA TYR A 259 21.40 2.34 -10.44
C TYR A 259 20.58 3.53 -10.89
N VAL A 260 20.79 3.94 -12.12
CA VAL A 260 20.10 5.07 -12.74
C VAL A 260 19.47 4.58 -14.03
N SER A 261 18.15 4.64 -14.11
CA SER A 261 17.46 4.44 -15.38
C SER A 261 17.21 5.78 -16.06
N PHE A 262 17.35 5.82 -17.35
CA PHE A 262 17.05 6.97 -18.20
C PHE A 262 16.70 6.50 -19.61
N ASP A 263 15.58 6.97 -20.11
CA ASP A 263 15.01 6.52 -21.38
C ASP A 263 14.93 4.98 -21.47
N ASP A 264 15.61 4.36 -22.45
CA ASP A 264 15.69 2.91 -22.66
C ASP A 264 16.86 2.22 -21.92
N ARG A 265 17.53 2.93 -21.00
CA ARG A 265 18.85 2.54 -20.47
C ARG A 265 18.87 2.40 -18.97
N LEU A 266 19.80 1.57 -18.49
CA LEU A 266 20.17 1.42 -17.08
C LEU A 266 21.68 1.45 -16.94
N MET A 267 22.20 2.20 -15.97
CA MET A 267 23.62 2.35 -15.70
C MET A 267 23.88 2.42 -14.18
N PRO A 268 24.83 1.69 -13.61
CA PRO A 268 25.29 1.92 -12.27
C PRO A 268 26.36 2.99 -12.20
N TYR A 269 26.27 3.80 -11.11
CA TYR A 269 27.29 4.81 -10.81
C TYR A 269 27.88 4.53 -9.43
N ARG A 270 29.20 4.64 -9.33
CA ARG A 270 29.91 4.53 -8.07
C ARG A 270 29.63 5.74 -7.19
N LEU A 271 29.29 5.51 -5.93
CA LEU A 271 28.96 6.60 -5.01
C LEU A 271 30.16 7.45 -4.60
N ALA A 272 31.38 6.90 -4.64
CA ALA A 272 32.59 7.62 -4.23
C ALA A 272 32.94 8.78 -5.18
N ASP A 273 32.75 8.61 -6.48
CA ASP A 273 33.27 9.52 -7.51
C ASP A 273 32.31 9.79 -8.69
N GLY A 274 31.15 9.11 -8.70
CA GLY A 274 30.18 9.27 -9.78
C GLY A 274 30.59 8.61 -11.11
N GLN A 275 31.64 7.77 -11.12
CA GLN A 275 32.02 7.05 -12.34
C GLN A 275 31.02 5.94 -12.66
N SER A 276 30.70 5.79 -13.95
CA SER A 276 29.92 4.65 -14.43
C SER A 276 30.70 3.37 -14.24
N LEU A 277 30.05 2.32 -13.73
CA LEU A 277 30.70 1.02 -13.46
C LEU A 277 30.62 0.08 -14.66
N TRP A 278 29.77 0.36 -15.62
CA TRP A 278 29.69 -0.39 -16.88
C TRP A 278 30.25 0.43 -18.03
N ALA A 279 30.89 -0.25 -18.97
CA ALA A 279 31.41 0.40 -20.20
C ALA A 279 30.27 0.89 -21.12
N LYS A 280 29.12 0.21 -21.07
CA LYS A 280 27.93 0.55 -21.85
C LYS A 280 26.69 0.35 -20.98
N PRO A 281 25.63 1.17 -21.16
CA PRO A 281 24.38 0.96 -20.44
C PRO A 281 23.70 -0.33 -20.91
N ALA A 282 23.04 -1.03 -19.99
CA ALA A 282 22.05 -2.04 -20.35
C ALA A 282 20.84 -1.34 -20.98
N THR A 283 20.17 -2.03 -21.90
CA THR A 283 19.05 -1.44 -22.67
C THR A 283 17.84 -2.36 -22.65
N VAL A 284 16.66 -1.77 -22.82
CA VAL A 284 15.38 -2.46 -22.93
C VAL A 284 14.62 -1.92 -24.17
N ASP A 285 13.64 -2.68 -24.67
CA ASP A 285 12.76 -2.20 -25.72
C ASP A 285 11.76 -1.17 -25.16
N GLY A 286 11.91 0.09 -25.54
CA GLY A 286 11.11 1.20 -25.02
C GLY A 286 11.79 1.88 -23.84
N ARG A 287 11.03 2.57 -23.00
CA ARG A 287 11.56 3.22 -21.79
C ARG A 287 11.64 2.22 -20.65
N VAL A 288 12.62 2.41 -19.76
CA VAL A 288 12.66 1.68 -18.48
C VAL A 288 11.57 2.23 -17.58
N GLY A 289 10.55 1.44 -17.31
CA GLY A 289 9.48 1.77 -16.38
C GLY A 289 9.88 1.52 -14.93
N ASP A 290 10.56 0.37 -14.69
CA ASP A 290 11.06 0.00 -13.36
C ASP A 290 12.19 -1.03 -13.48
N ILE A 291 12.87 -1.29 -12.36
CA ILE A 291 13.85 -2.39 -12.24
C ILE A 291 13.56 -3.24 -11.02
N VAL A 292 13.76 -4.55 -11.17
CA VAL A 292 13.69 -5.48 -10.05
C VAL A 292 15.05 -6.13 -9.85
N GLN A 293 15.66 -5.88 -8.69
CA GLN A 293 16.99 -6.40 -8.35
C GLN A 293 16.84 -7.78 -7.71
N HIS A 294 17.34 -8.80 -8.38
CA HIS A 294 17.41 -10.19 -7.92
C HIS A 294 18.87 -10.61 -7.76
N PRO A 295 19.25 -11.52 -6.82
CA PRO A 295 20.65 -11.94 -6.68
C PRO A 295 21.35 -12.39 -7.97
N ALA A 296 20.64 -12.98 -8.91
CA ALA A 296 21.17 -13.46 -10.18
C ALA A 296 21.25 -12.39 -11.29
N GLY A 297 20.59 -11.22 -11.15
CA GLY A 297 20.59 -10.18 -12.18
C GLY A 297 19.54 -9.11 -11.95
N ILE A 298 19.53 -8.10 -12.80
CA ILE A 298 18.60 -6.98 -12.73
C ILE A 298 17.55 -7.14 -13.85
N ILE A 299 16.30 -7.37 -13.47
CA ILE A 299 15.19 -7.41 -14.41
C ILE A 299 14.81 -5.98 -14.76
N MET A 300 14.87 -5.63 -16.04
CA MET A 300 14.49 -4.32 -16.54
C MET A 300 13.08 -4.39 -17.13
N LEU A 301 12.13 -3.73 -16.48
CA LEU A 301 10.73 -3.68 -16.90
C LEU A 301 10.51 -2.48 -17.82
N PRO A 302 10.06 -2.68 -19.05
CA PRO A 302 9.71 -1.57 -19.93
C PRO A 302 8.45 -0.85 -19.41
N GLU A 303 8.40 0.46 -19.57
CA GLU A 303 7.20 1.24 -19.30
C GLU A 303 6.02 0.74 -20.16
N ALA A 304 4.83 0.61 -19.54
CA ALA A 304 3.63 0.23 -20.28
C ALA A 304 3.32 1.26 -21.38
N ALA A 305 3.05 0.80 -22.61
CA ALA A 305 2.60 1.70 -23.66
C ALA A 305 1.17 2.12 -23.39
N PRO A 306 0.84 3.43 -23.50
CA PRO A 306 -0.55 3.85 -23.57
C PRO A 306 -1.28 3.14 -24.73
N GLU A 307 -2.56 2.80 -24.52
CA GLU A 307 -3.37 2.23 -25.60
C GLU A 307 -3.42 3.23 -26.77
N GLY A 308 -3.03 2.77 -27.96
CA GLY A 308 -3.06 3.57 -29.19
C GLY A 308 -1.75 4.31 -29.55
N GLU A 309 -0.76 4.41 -28.68
CA GLU A 309 0.55 4.95 -29.04
C GLU A 309 1.48 3.88 -29.63
N GLN A 310 1.84 4.04 -30.89
CA GLN A 310 2.96 3.33 -31.49
C GLN A 310 4.28 3.96 -31.01
N THR A 311 4.77 3.55 -29.85
CA THR A 311 6.11 3.95 -29.43
C THR A 311 7.15 3.21 -30.26
N GLY A 312 7.97 3.93 -31.04
CA GLY A 312 8.78 3.51 -32.19
C GLY A 312 9.77 2.36 -32.02
N SER A 313 9.85 1.70 -30.86
CA SER A 313 10.72 0.53 -30.64
C SER A 313 9.95 -0.77 -30.33
N ARG A 314 8.64 -0.71 -30.12
CA ARG A 314 7.83 -1.89 -29.77
C ARG A 314 7.34 -2.58 -31.04
N LYS A 315 7.56 -3.89 -31.13
CA LYS A 315 7.00 -4.69 -32.21
C LYS A 315 5.52 -4.95 -31.93
N VAL A 316 4.68 -4.62 -32.90
CA VAL A 316 3.27 -5.03 -32.92
C VAL A 316 3.17 -6.21 -33.88
N ILE A 317 2.76 -7.38 -33.37
CA ILE A 317 2.55 -8.58 -34.17
C ILE A 317 1.06 -8.94 -34.07
N ASN A 318 0.37 -8.94 -35.21
CA ASN A 318 -1.08 -9.21 -35.27
C ASN A 318 -1.91 -8.29 -34.34
N GLY A 319 -1.57 -7.00 -34.27
CA GLY A 319 -2.26 -6.02 -33.43
C GLY A 319 -1.88 -6.05 -31.94
N VAL A 320 -1.06 -7.00 -31.50
CA VAL A 320 -0.65 -7.14 -30.11
C VAL A 320 0.76 -6.59 -29.89
N VAL A 321 0.91 -5.72 -28.90
CA VAL A 321 2.21 -5.19 -28.48
C VAL A 321 3.08 -6.34 -27.97
N GLN A 322 4.33 -6.39 -28.47
CA GLN A 322 5.34 -7.32 -27.95
C GLN A 322 6.35 -6.52 -27.12
N THR A 323 6.43 -6.85 -25.84
CA THR A 323 7.38 -6.21 -24.93
C THR A 323 8.65 -7.03 -24.84
N GLY A 324 9.80 -6.39 -25.06
CA GLY A 324 11.12 -7.01 -24.89
C GLY A 324 11.65 -6.79 -23.48
N LEU A 325 11.64 -7.83 -22.66
CA LEU A 325 12.20 -7.84 -21.32
C LEU A 325 13.68 -8.21 -21.36
N ASN A 326 14.52 -7.53 -20.59
CA ASN A 326 15.94 -7.86 -20.44
C ASN A 326 16.30 -8.13 -18.97
N VAL A 327 17.25 -9.04 -18.76
CA VAL A 327 17.92 -9.25 -17.47
C VAL A 327 19.39 -8.88 -17.64
N ALA A 328 19.84 -7.86 -16.92
CA ALA A 328 21.20 -7.36 -16.98
C ALA A 328 22.08 -8.02 -15.90
N ARG A 329 23.34 -8.32 -16.24
CA ARG A 329 24.35 -8.76 -15.29
C ARG A 329 24.81 -7.59 -14.41
N TYR A 330 25.12 -7.87 -13.16
CA TYR A 330 25.61 -6.86 -12.23
C TYR A 330 27.01 -6.34 -12.56
N ASP A 331 27.83 -7.14 -13.22
CA ASP A 331 29.25 -6.86 -13.39
C ASP A 331 29.51 -5.88 -14.54
N ASP A 332 28.83 -6.06 -15.67
CA ASP A 332 29.12 -5.31 -16.91
C ASP A 332 27.88 -4.75 -17.62
N GLY A 333 26.68 -5.04 -17.11
CA GLY A 333 25.42 -4.65 -17.72
C GLY A 333 25.05 -5.40 -19.00
N SER A 334 25.84 -6.41 -19.38
CA SER A 334 25.49 -7.26 -20.50
C SER A 334 24.20 -8.02 -20.20
N THR A 335 23.40 -8.27 -21.22
CA THR A 335 22.20 -9.09 -21.06
C THR A 335 22.56 -10.55 -20.85
N ILE A 336 21.89 -11.22 -19.88
CA ILE A 336 22.12 -12.65 -19.62
C ILE A 336 21.68 -13.45 -20.84
N ALA A 337 20.51 -13.15 -21.40
CA ALA A 337 20.04 -13.75 -22.65
C ALA A 337 20.65 -13.05 -23.85
N GLN A 338 20.95 -13.82 -24.92
CA GLN A 338 21.46 -13.25 -26.20
C GLN A 338 20.41 -12.36 -26.89
N LYS A 339 19.13 -12.59 -26.68
CA LYS A 339 17.99 -11.84 -27.23
C LYS A 339 17.03 -11.46 -26.11
N PRO A 340 16.36 -10.28 -26.22
CA PRO A 340 15.31 -9.92 -25.28
C PRO A 340 14.23 -10.98 -25.21
N LEU A 341 13.76 -11.27 -24.02
CA LEU A 341 12.59 -12.11 -23.81
C LEU A 341 11.35 -11.39 -24.33
N ARG A 342 10.68 -11.97 -25.28
CA ARG A 342 9.47 -11.38 -25.89
C ARG A 342 8.23 -11.86 -25.16
N MET A 343 7.54 -10.92 -24.51
CA MET A 343 6.26 -11.15 -23.85
C MET A 343 5.13 -10.56 -24.69
N ARG A 344 4.02 -11.28 -24.78
CA ARG A 344 2.84 -10.83 -25.52
C ARG A 344 2.04 -9.84 -24.66
N GLY A 345 2.27 -8.57 -24.79
CA GLY A 345 1.62 -7.50 -24.03
C GLY A 345 2.60 -6.64 -23.25
N ASN A 346 2.06 -5.86 -22.32
CA ASN A 346 2.85 -5.04 -21.39
C ASN A 346 3.17 -5.86 -20.13
N VAL A 347 4.44 -5.96 -19.77
CA VAL A 347 4.82 -6.51 -18.46
C VAL A 347 4.54 -5.43 -17.43
N THR A 348 3.57 -5.70 -16.55
CA THR A 348 3.08 -4.73 -15.56
C THR A 348 3.67 -4.93 -14.19
N ASP A 349 4.18 -6.16 -13.91
CA ASP A 349 4.77 -6.49 -12.63
C ASP A 349 5.73 -7.68 -12.74
N ALA A 350 6.71 -7.75 -11.82
CA ALA A 350 7.62 -8.88 -11.64
C ALA A 350 7.81 -9.16 -10.16
N MET A 351 7.15 -10.19 -9.66
CA MET A 351 7.18 -10.58 -8.25
C MET A 351 8.30 -11.61 -8.02
N ILE A 352 9.29 -11.25 -7.20
CA ILE A 352 10.38 -12.18 -6.83
C ILE A 352 9.84 -13.30 -5.94
N THR A 353 10.18 -14.52 -6.30
CA THR A 353 9.85 -15.72 -5.55
C THR A 353 11.00 -16.74 -5.64
N GLY A 354 11.81 -16.82 -4.58
CA GLY A 354 13.01 -17.67 -4.56
C GLY A 354 14.04 -17.26 -5.61
N ASP A 355 14.36 -18.17 -6.52
CA ASP A 355 15.31 -18.00 -7.62
C ASP A 355 14.70 -17.47 -8.92
N ALA A 356 13.43 -17.16 -8.90
CA ALA A 356 12.66 -16.75 -10.08
C ALA A 356 11.86 -15.47 -9.85
N ALA A 357 11.25 -14.96 -10.92
CA ALA A 357 10.25 -13.90 -10.85
C ALA A 357 8.97 -14.31 -11.59
N VAL A 358 7.82 -14.09 -10.98
CA VAL A 358 6.52 -14.24 -11.65
C VAL A 358 6.24 -12.95 -12.39
N LEU A 359 6.09 -13.04 -13.69
CA LEU A 359 5.76 -11.92 -14.57
C LEU A 359 4.24 -11.82 -14.76
N ALA A 360 3.68 -10.65 -14.49
CA ALA A 360 2.32 -10.32 -14.90
C ALA A 360 2.35 -9.53 -16.21
N VAL A 361 1.57 -9.96 -17.18
CA VAL A 361 1.57 -9.41 -18.54
C VAL A 361 0.14 -9.07 -18.96
N ASP A 362 -0.12 -7.81 -19.22
CA ASP A 362 -1.44 -7.35 -19.68
C ASP A 362 -1.45 -7.18 -21.19
N ALA A 363 -2.41 -7.86 -21.85
CA ALA A 363 -2.63 -7.77 -23.28
C ALA A 363 -4.13 -7.85 -23.62
N GLU A 364 -4.62 -6.90 -24.41
CA GLU A 364 -6.01 -6.91 -24.91
C GLU A 364 -7.07 -7.08 -23.79
N SER A 365 -6.94 -6.34 -22.71
CA SER A 365 -7.79 -6.45 -21.50
C SER A 365 -7.76 -7.84 -20.83
N LYS A 366 -6.72 -8.62 -21.05
CA LYS A 366 -6.47 -9.92 -20.42
C LYS A 366 -5.14 -9.91 -19.70
N THR A 367 -5.07 -10.58 -18.58
CA THR A 367 -3.81 -10.78 -17.85
C THR A 367 -3.29 -12.20 -18.13
N PHE A 368 -2.00 -12.26 -18.38
CA PHE A 368 -1.23 -13.48 -18.54
C PHE A 368 -0.14 -13.53 -17.47
N VAL A 369 0.29 -14.73 -17.12
CA VAL A 369 1.41 -14.94 -16.21
C VAL A 369 2.45 -15.86 -16.84
N ASN A 370 3.70 -15.61 -16.52
CA ASN A 370 4.82 -16.50 -16.81
C ASN A 370 5.81 -16.49 -15.64
N VAL A 371 6.71 -17.43 -15.60
CA VAL A 371 7.75 -17.52 -14.58
C VAL A 371 9.10 -17.34 -15.27
N LEU A 372 9.82 -16.30 -14.88
CA LEU A 372 11.17 -16.00 -15.35
C LEU A 372 12.19 -16.69 -14.44
N ASP A 373 13.02 -17.55 -14.99
CA ASP A 373 14.29 -17.94 -14.37
C ASP A 373 15.27 -16.78 -14.57
N VAL A 374 15.59 -16.08 -13.48
CA VAL A 374 16.39 -14.85 -13.57
C VAL A 374 17.83 -15.15 -13.94
N GLY A 375 18.39 -16.26 -13.41
CA GLY A 375 19.78 -16.63 -13.66
C GLY A 375 20.05 -17.08 -15.09
N ALA A 376 19.10 -17.78 -15.71
CA ALA A 376 19.17 -18.21 -17.10
C ALA A 376 18.60 -17.17 -18.07
N ALA A 377 17.84 -16.19 -17.57
CA ALA A 377 17.04 -15.23 -18.32
C ALA A 377 16.13 -15.94 -19.36
N THR A 378 15.44 -16.98 -18.92
CA THR A 378 14.50 -17.77 -19.71
C THR A 378 13.17 -17.91 -19.00
N VAL A 379 12.09 -18.00 -19.74
CA VAL A 379 10.77 -18.30 -19.15
C VAL A 379 10.60 -19.80 -18.97
N ARG A 380 10.04 -20.20 -17.82
CA ARG A 380 9.78 -21.62 -17.48
C ARG A 380 8.56 -22.16 -18.23
N LEU A 381 7.55 -21.32 -18.45
CA LEU A 381 6.35 -21.72 -19.19
C LEU A 381 6.55 -21.48 -20.68
N LYS A 382 6.31 -22.48 -21.51
CA LYS A 382 6.43 -22.40 -22.98
C LYS A 382 5.52 -21.35 -23.61
N LYS A 383 4.40 -21.06 -22.95
CA LYS A 383 3.41 -20.03 -23.33
C LYS A 383 2.97 -19.29 -22.10
N ASP A 384 2.70 -18.00 -22.26
CA ASP A 384 2.08 -17.21 -21.20
C ASP A 384 0.69 -17.77 -20.89
N VAL A 385 0.42 -18.05 -19.63
CA VAL A 385 -0.84 -18.63 -19.18
C VAL A 385 -1.83 -17.52 -18.89
N LYS A 386 -2.98 -17.55 -19.56
CA LYS A 386 -4.07 -16.62 -19.32
C LYS A 386 -4.71 -16.90 -17.96
N ILE A 387 -4.89 -15.86 -17.15
CA ILE A 387 -5.66 -15.91 -15.91
C ILE A 387 -6.91 -15.03 -16.02
N LYS A 388 -7.94 -15.29 -15.19
CA LYS A 388 -9.07 -14.38 -15.03
C LYS A 388 -8.69 -13.22 -14.13
N GLY A 389 -9.16 -12.01 -14.45
CA GLY A 389 -8.87 -10.81 -13.67
C GLY A 389 -7.40 -10.41 -13.71
N ARG A 390 -6.96 -9.64 -12.72
CA ARG A 390 -5.56 -9.19 -12.56
C ARG A 390 -4.86 -9.96 -11.45
N LEU A 391 -3.57 -10.23 -11.62
CA LEU A 391 -2.77 -10.88 -10.59
C LEU A 391 -2.76 -10.04 -9.30
N ALA A 392 -3.09 -10.68 -8.16
CA ALA A 392 -3.08 -10.08 -6.85
C ALA A 392 -2.05 -10.72 -5.92
N TYR A 393 -1.81 -12.01 -6.09
CA TYR A 393 -0.84 -12.79 -5.33
C TYR A 393 -0.27 -13.88 -6.22
N ALA A 394 1.03 -14.15 -6.07
CA ALA A 394 1.69 -15.25 -6.74
C ALA A 394 2.81 -15.83 -5.88
N GLU A 395 2.94 -17.15 -5.90
CA GLU A 395 3.98 -17.87 -5.17
C GLU A 395 4.39 -19.12 -5.96
N LEU A 396 5.70 -19.33 -6.09
CA LEU A 396 6.24 -20.59 -6.55
C LEU A 396 6.27 -21.58 -5.39
N THR A 397 5.58 -22.68 -5.58
CA THR A 397 5.49 -23.78 -4.63
C THR A 397 6.04 -25.06 -5.28
N PRO A 398 6.32 -26.12 -4.51
CA PRO A 398 6.67 -27.42 -5.10
C PRO A 398 5.63 -27.96 -6.08
N ALA A 399 4.37 -27.56 -5.91
CA ALA A 399 3.27 -27.97 -6.79
C ALA A 399 3.21 -27.16 -8.10
N GLY A 400 3.84 -26.01 -8.18
CA GLY A 400 3.77 -25.13 -9.33
C GLY A 400 3.57 -23.66 -8.94
N LEU A 401 3.04 -22.84 -9.85
CA LEU A 401 2.72 -21.45 -9.61
C LEU A 401 1.32 -21.34 -9.01
N LEU A 402 1.23 -21.13 -7.71
CA LEU A 402 0.00 -20.75 -7.02
C LEU A 402 -0.27 -19.26 -7.27
N TYR A 403 -1.48 -18.91 -7.69
CA TYR A 403 -1.88 -17.52 -7.87
C TYR A 403 -3.29 -17.25 -7.38
N ILE A 404 -3.52 -15.99 -7.00
CA ILE A 404 -4.83 -15.42 -6.73
C ILE A 404 -4.96 -14.19 -7.61
N SER A 405 -6.08 -14.08 -8.32
CA SER A 405 -6.42 -12.88 -9.07
C SER A 405 -7.46 -12.04 -8.34
N ARG A 406 -7.53 -10.77 -8.70
CA ARG A 406 -8.61 -9.84 -8.33
C ARG A 406 -9.48 -9.57 -9.55
N PRO A 407 -10.78 -9.26 -9.36
CA PRO A 407 -11.65 -8.97 -10.48
C PRO A 407 -11.17 -7.73 -11.25
N ASP A 408 -11.36 -7.75 -12.55
CA ASP A 408 -11.18 -6.61 -13.44
C ASP A 408 -12.44 -6.42 -14.30
N ALA A 409 -12.51 -5.37 -15.12
CA ALA A 409 -13.68 -5.00 -15.91
C ALA A 409 -14.28 -6.22 -16.68
N GLY A 410 -15.33 -6.83 -16.08
CA GLY A 410 -16.06 -7.94 -16.68
C GLY A 410 -15.50 -9.34 -16.42
N THR A 411 -14.43 -9.50 -15.63
CA THR A 411 -13.87 -10.81 -15.25
C THR A 411 -13.98 -11.06 -13.75
N ASP A 412 -14.15 -12.32 -13.37
CA ASP A 412 -14.20 -12.76 -11.98
C ASP A 412 -12.78 -12.98 -11.43
N ALA A 413 -12.63 -13.00 -10.12
CA ALA A 413 -11.42 -13.42 -9.44
C ALA A 413 -11.34 -14.95 -9.43
N GLU A 414 -10.12 -15.50 -9.43
CA GLU A 414 -9.89 -16.95 -9.29
C GLU A 414 -8.62 -17.29 -8.51
N VAL A 415 -8.59 -18.50 -7.96
CA VAL A 415 -7.38 -19.13 -7.40
C VAL A 415 -7.12 -20.43 -8.15
N ASN A 416 -5.89 -20.63 -8.57
CA ASN A 416 -5.46 -21.88 -9.18
C ASN A 416 -3.96 -22.11 -8.95
N VAL A 417 -3.48 -23.28 -9.33
CA VAL A 417 -2.07 -23.65 -9.41
C VAL A 417 -1.75 -24.02 -10.86
N ILE A 418 -0.76 -23.38 -11.45
CA ILE A 418 -0.28 -23.71 -12.79
C ILE A 418 0.88 -24.69 -12.66
N ASP A 419 0.75 -25.84 -13.29
CA ASP A 419 1.84 -26.79 -13.41
C ASP A 419 2.93 -26.23 -14.34
N LEU A 420 4.17 -26.12 -13.83
CA LEU A 420 5.25 -25.47 -14.57
C LEU A 420 5.77 -26.28 -15.76
N ALA A 421 5.54 -27.59 -15.79
CA ALA A 421 6.00 -28.43 -16.89
C ALA A 421 5.04 -28.38 -18.08
N SER A 422 3.74 -28.43 -17.81
CA SER A 422 2.69 -28.41 -18.83
C SER A 422 2.19 -27.01 -19.19
N GLY A 423 2.24 -26.07 -18.23
CA GLY A 423 1.60 -24.77 -18.33
C GLY A 423 0.08 -24.82 -18.12
N GLU A 424 -0.45 -25.96 -17.69
CA GLU A 424 -1.89 -26.13 -17.51
C GLU A 424 -2.31 -25.89 -16.06
N PRO A 425 -3.51 -25.34 -15.82
CA PRO A 425 -4.07 -25.24 -14.48
C PRO A 425 -4.28 -26.63 -13.88
N ARG A 426 -3.82 -26.84 -12.63
CA ARG A 426 -4.03 -28.11 -11.90
C ARG A 426 -5.47 -28.30 -11.49
N PHE A 427 -6.17 -27.22 -11.19
CA PHE A 427 -7.59 -27.29 -10.81
C PHE A 427 -8.42 -27.08 -12.07
N LYS A 428 -9.10 -28.13 -12.51
CA LYS A 428 -10.04 -28.05 -13.64
C LYS A 428 -11.14 -27.03 -13.33
N ASP A 429 -11.65 -27.05 -12.10
CA ASP A 429 -12.60 -26.09 -11.57
C ASP A 429 -11.85 -25.20 -10.59
N ALA A 430 -11.48 -24.00 -11.02
CA ALA A 430 -10.82 -23.02 -10.17
C ALA A 430 -11.72 -22.60 -9.01
N ILE A 431 -11.12 -22.19 -7.89
CA ILE A 431 -11.87 -21.51 -6.82
C ILE A 431 -12.19 -20.11 -7.34
N GLU A 432 -13.48 -19.80 -7.55
CA GLU A 432 -13.90 -18.57 -8.21
C GLU A 432 -14.67 -17.61 -7.29
N GLY A 433 -14.47 -16.32 -7.55
CA GLY A 433 -15.28 -15.25 -7.00
C GLY A 433 -16.62 -15.09 -7.74
N ALA A 434 -17.61 -14.54 -7.07
CA ALA A 434 -18.79 -14.01 -7.73
C ALA A 434 -18.41 -12.76 -8.55
N LYS A 435 -19.25 -12.41 -9.54
CA LYS A 435 -19.01 -11.24 -10.42
C LYS A 435 -18.60 -9.98 -9.59
N ARG A 436 -17.44 -9.43 -9.91
CA ARG A 436 -16.85 -8.22 -9.31
C ARG A 436 -16.51 -8.33 -7.81
N ALA A 437 -16.62 -9.51 -7.21
CA ALA A 437 -16.19 -9.72 -5.83
C ALA A 437 -14.76 -10.24 -5.80
N SER A 438 -13.91 -9.66 -4.93
CA SER A 438 -12.61 -10.22 -4.61
C SER A 438 -12.76 -11.54 -3.87
N LEU A 439 -11.71 -12.32 -3.85
CA LEU A 439 -11.59 -13.53 -3.04
C LEU A 439 -10.87 -13.17 -1.75
N PRO A 440 -11.55 -13.07 -0.60
CA PRO A 440 -10.87 -12.90 0.67
C PRO A 440 -9.99 -14.11 0.96
N TYR A 441 -8.74 -13.89 1.37
CA TYR A 441 -7.79 -14.96 1.65
C TYR A 441 -6.83 -14.60 2.79
N ALA A 442 -6.32 -15.63 3.45
CA ALA A 442 -5.25 -15.51 4.43
C ALA A 442 -4.40 -16.79 4.46
N THR A 443 -3.17 -16.68 4.91
CA THR A 443 -2.23 -17.79 4.99
C THR A 443 -1.91 -18.16 6.45
N GLU A 444 -1.81 -19.46 6.74
CA GLU A 444 -1.31 -19.99 7.99
C GLU A 444 -0.39 -21.17 7.70
N GLY A 445 0.91 -21.00 7.94
CA GLY A 445 1.88 -22.04 7.62
C GLY A 445 1.81 -22.45 6.14
N ARG A 446 1.53 -23.73 5.89
CA ARG A 446 1.41 -24.28 4.53
C ARG A 446 0.01 -24.16 3.91
N THR A 447 -0.95 -23.66 4.66
CA THR A 447 -2.34 -23.56 4.22
C THR A 447 -2.67 -22.13 3.78
N LEU A 448 -3.25 -21.99 2.59
CA LEU A 448 -3.94 -20.81 2.14
C LEU A 448 -5.44 -21.04 2.29
N TYR A 449 -6.10 -20.22 3.11
CA TYR A 449 -7.54 -20.18 3.22
C TYR A 449 -8.12 -19.18 2.26
N VAL A 450 -9.16 -19.57 1.50
CA VAL A 450 -9.82 -18.71 0.51
C VAL A 450 -11.33 -18.87 0.63
N TYR A 451 -12.05 -17.79 0.72
CA TYR A 451 -13.51 -17.83 0.63
C TYR A 451 -13.97 -17.61 -0.81
N ALA A 452 -14.51 -18.66 -1.43
CA ALA A 452 -15.09 -18.62 -2.78
C ALA A 452 -16.47 -17.96 -2.72
N THR A 453 -16.56 -16.73 -3.14
CA THR A 453 -17.81 -15.96 -3.06
C THR A 453 -18.89 -16.48 -4.00
N ARG A 454 -18.53 -17.22 -5.07
CA ARG A 454 -19.47 -17.91 -5.96
C ARG A 454 -20.15 -19.10 -5.27
N ASP A 455 -19.35 -19.97 -4.65
CA ASP A 455 -19.82 -21.21 -4.03
C ASP A 455 -20.28 -20.99 -2.58
N ARG A 456 -19.96 -19.82 -2.03
CA ARG A 456 -20.17 -19.47 -0.63
C ARG A 456 -19.50 -20.45 0.34
N LYS A 457 -18.32 -20.95 -0.02
CA LYS A 457 -17.56 -21.93 0.76
C LYS A 457 -16.17 -21.42 1.10
N LEU A 458 -15.68 -21.83 2.25
CA LEU A 458 -14.28 -21.66 2.62
C LEU A 458 -13.49 -22.86 2.12
N TYR A 459 -12.41 -22.60 1.42
CA TYR A 459 -11.47 -23.61 0.91
C TYR A 459 -10.15 -23.52 1.66
N ALA A 460 -9.53 -24.67 1.87
CA ALA A 460 -8.16 -24.80 2.31
C ALA A 460 -7.32 -25.33 1.14
N VAL A 461 -6.32 -24.58 0.73
CA VAL A 461 -5.36 -24.93 -0.32
C VAL A 461 -4.04 -25.30 0.35
N ASP A 462 -3.57 -26.52 0.17
CA ASP A 462 -2.22 -26.95 0.54
C ASP A 462 -1.23 -26.35 -0.47
N ARG A 463 -0.39 -25.44 -0.01
CA ARG A 463 0.54 -24.70 -0.89
C ARG A 463 1.63 -25.60 -1.45
N ASP A 464 2.06 -26.62 -0.71
CA ASP A 464 3.13 -27.54 -1.16
C ASP A 464 2.59 -28.63 -2.08
N ALA A 465 1.45 -29.23 -1.73
CA ALA A 465 0.83 -30.28 -2.55
C ALA A 465 0.10 -29.70 -3.77
N GLY A 466 -0.27 -28.43 -3.76
CA GLY A 466 -1.12 -27.83 -4.81
C GLY A 466 -2.48 -28.49 -4.88
N ALA A 467 -3.02 -28.89 -3.76
CA ALA A 467 -4.34 -29.51 -3.64
C ALA A 467 -5.26 -28.59 -2.84
N PHE A 468 -6.55 -28.62 -3.13
CA PHE A 468 -7.52 -27.89 -2.33
C PHE A 468 -8.69 -28.78 -1.94
N ARG A 469 -9.30 -28.41 -0.83
CA ARG A 469 -10.55 -29.03 -0.36
C ARG A 469 -11.51 -27.98 0.15
N ALA A 470 -12.79 -28.16 -0.06
CA ALA A 470 -13.79 -27.39 0.64
C ALA A 470 -13.66 -27.68 2.14
N LEU A 471 -13.37 -26.66 2.92
CA LEU A 471 -13.26 -26.77 4.37
C LEU A 471 -14.65 -26.76 5.00
N THR A 472 -15.58 -26.00 4.41
CA THR A 472 -16.95 -25.85 4.92
C THR A 472 -17.98 -26.26 3.86
N GLY A 473 -19.22 -26.46 4.31
CA GLY A 473 -20.40 -26.36 3.46
C GLY A 473 -20.66 -24.91 3.03
N GLU A 474 -21.84 -24.67 2.47
CA GLU A 474 -22.24 -23.32 2.08
C GLU A 474 -22.46 -22.44 3.33
N ILE A 475 -21.77 -21.28 3.40
CA ILE A 475 -21.95 -20.26 4.42
C ILE A 475 -22.76 -19.12 3.82
N LYS A 476 -24.03 -19.05 4.16
CA LYS A 476 -24.93 -17.96 3.72
C LYS A 476 -24.87 -16.82 4.70
N LEU A 477 -24.44 -15.64 4.25
CA LEU A 477 -24.52 -14.42 5.03
C LEU A 477 -25.92 -13.81 4.90
N GLN A 478 -26.41 -13.22 5.96
CA GLN A 478 -27.70 -12.52 5.93
C GLN A 478 -27.56 -11.20 5.16
N GLY A 479 -28.64 -10.76 4.52
CA GLY A 479 -28.66 -9.54 3.70
C GLY A 479 -27.96 -9.68 2.34
N ASP A 480 -27.74 -10.92 1.86
CA ASP A 480 -27.01 -11.24 0.63
C ASP A 480 -25.62 -10.60 0.53
N GLU A 481 -25.00 -10.40 1.69
CA GLU A 481 -23.66 -9.85 1.77
C GLU A 481 -22.61 -10.86 1.32
N VAL A 482 -21.45 -10.32 0.94
CA VAL A 482 -20.26 -11.07 0.59
C VAL A 482 -19.15 -10.66 1.57
N PRO A 483 -18.38 -11.61 2.14
CA PRO A 483 -17.23 -11.27 2.95
C PRO A 483 -16.26 -10.38 2.17
N THR A 484 -15.78 -9.33 2.80
CA THR A 484 -14.78 -8.40 2.26
C THR A 484 -13.38 -8.72 2.77
N ASP A 485 -13.30 -9.44 3.89
CA ASP A 485 -12.02 -9.80 4.50
C ASP A 485 -12.08 -11.21 5.12
N LEU A 486 -10.90 -11.82 5.24
CA LEU A 486 -10.66 -13.11 5.87
C LEU A 486 -9.39 -13.04 6.71
N GLU A 487 -9.52 -13.41 7.97
CA GLU A 487 -8.41 -13.38 8.92
C GLU A 487 -8.22 -14.77 9.56
N VAL A 488 -6.97 -15.18 9.76
CA VAL A 488 -6.64 -16.32 10.62
C VAL A 488 -6.35 -15.81 12.02
N ARG A 489 -7.09 -16.32 12.99
CA ARG A 489 -7.06 -15.88 14.38
C ARG A 489 -6.98 -17.09 15.34
N PRO A 490 -6.68 -16.88 16.64
CA PRO A 490 -6.64 -17.97 17.60
C PRO A 490 -7.93 -18.81 17.64
N ALA A 491 -9.10 -18.19 17.55
CA ALA A 491 -10.39 -18.88 17.54
C ALA A 491 -10.66 -19.72 16.28
N GLY A 492 -10.02 -19.37 15.15
CA GLY A 492 -10.20 -20.01 13.85
C GLY A 492 -10.00 -19.07 12.68
N ILE A 493 -10.73 -19.29 11.61
CA ILE A 493 -10.79 -18.45 10.42
C ILE A 493 -12.01 -17.54 10.55
N VAL A 494 -11.80 -16.24 10.45
CA VAL A 494 -12.87 -15.25 10.61
C VAL A 494 -13.18 -14.61 9.26
N LEU A 495 -14.44 -14.74 8.84
CA LEU A 495 -14.98 -14.04 7.66
C LEU A 495 -15.69 -12.78 8.14
N ILE A 496 -15.34 -11.65 7.53
CA ILE A 496 -15.85 -10.33 7.88
C ILE A 496 -16.58 -9.74 6.68
N ALA A 497 -17.81 -9.31 6.91
CA ALA A 497 -18.60 -8.52 5.97
C ALA A 497 -19.13 -7.26 6.66
N SER A 498 -19.85 -6.41 5.93
CA SER A 498 -20.32 -5.13 6.49
C SER A 498 -21.22 -5.29 7.71
N GLN A 499 -22.05 -6.35 7.75
CA GLN A 499 -23.02 -6.61 8.80
C GLN A 499 -22.96 -8.06 9.32
N ASN A 500 -22.04 -8.89 8.81
CA ASN A 500 -21.88 -10.28 9.21
C ASN A 500 -20.46 -10.56 9.70
N LEU A 501 -20.37 -11.38 10.73
CA LEU A 501 -19.13 -11.96 11.23
C LEU A 501 -19.30 -13.47 11.38
N VAL A 502 -18.40 -14.27 10.79
CA VAL A 502 -18.46 -15.73 10.90
C VAL A 502 -17.12 -16.25 11.39
N VAL A 503 -17.14 -17.06 12.43
CA VAL A 503 -15.96 -17.74 12.97
C VAL A 503 -16.04 -19.22 12.59
N VAL A 504 -15.06 -19.68 11.82
CA VAL A 504 -14.95 -21.07 11.35
C VAL A 504 -13.76 -21.74 12.04
N GLY A 505 -13.96 -22.91 12.60
CA GLY A 505 -12.86 -23.72 13.13
C GLY A 505 -11.93 -24.21 12.02
N ARG A 506 -10.69 -24.55 12.35
CA ARG A 506 -9.74 -25.16 11.40
C ARG A 506 -10.19 -26.55 10.91
N ASP A 507 -11.14 -27.15 11.61
CA ASP A 507 -11.87 -28.37 11.24
C ASP A 507 -13.00 -28.14 10.22
N GLY A 508 -13.31 -26.87 9.91
CA GLY A 508 -14.37 -26.46 9.00
C GLY A 508 -15.74 -26.30 9.65
N GLN A 509 -15.85 -26.50 10.96
CA GLN A 509 -17.11 -26.27 11.65
C GLN A 509 -17.36 -24.77 11.86
N VAL A 510 -18.53 -24.29 11.47
CA VAL A 510 -18.95 -22.91 11.78
C VAL A 510 -19.23 -22.84 13.28
N LYS A 511 -18.33 -22.19 14.02
CA LYS A 511 -18.45 -22.03 15.49
C LYS A 511 -19.45 -20.95 15.85
N GLN A 512 -19.43 -19.85 15.10
CA GLN A 512 -20.30 -18.70 15.34
C GLN A 512 -20.61 -17.98 14.02
N GLN A 513 -21.83 -17.49 13.93
CA GLN A 513 -22.28 -16.63 12.84
C GLN A 513 -23.20 -15.56 13.43
N ALA A 514 -22.74 -14.31 13.39
CA ALA A 514 -23.46 -13.15 13.91
C ALA A 514 -23.87 -12.22 12.77
N TYR A 515 -25.06 -11.67 12.89
CA TYR A 515 -25.61 -10.68 11.97
C TYR A 515 -26.12 -9.45 12.71
N TYR A 516 -25.69 -8.28 12.30
CA TYR A 516 -26.02 -6.99 12.89
C TYR A 516 -26.72 -6.13 11.83
N PRO A 517 -28.07 -6.15 11.78
CA PRO A 517 -28.81 -5.54 10.66
C PRO A 517 -28.54 -4.04 10.53
N ALA A 518 -28.21 -3.59 9.33
CA ALA A 518 -27.98 -2.18 9.02
C ALA A 518 -29.20 -1.31 9.36
N PRO A 519 -29.02 -0.04 9.70
CA PRO A 519 -30.12 0.91 9.84
C PRO A 519 -31.01 0.95 8.59
N GLN A 520 -32.32 1.08 8.76
CA GLN A 520 -33.21 1.22 7.61
C GLN A 520 -33.01 2.58 6.94
N LEU A 521 -32.68 2.56 5.67
CA LEU A 521 -32.64 3.75 4.84
C LEU A 521 -33.93 3.86 4.04
N PRO A 522 -34.49 5.07 3.84
CA PRO A 522 -35.60 5.28 2.92
C PRO A 522 -35.26 4.75 1.51
N GLY A 523 -36.23 4.15 0.81
CA GLY A 523 -36.00 3.38 -0.42
C GLY A 523 -35.18 4.06 -1.53
N LEU A 524 -35.28 5.41 -1.64
CA LEU A 524 -34.44 6.17 -2.62
C LEU A 524 -32.96 6.21 -2.26
N MET A 525 -32.62 6.21 -0.99
CA MET A 525 -31.22 6.20 -0.51
C MET A 525 -30.57 4.82 -0.64
N ARG A 526 -31.33 3.73 -0.65
CA ARG A 526 -30.80 2.38 -0.91
C ARG A 526 -30.15 2.26 -2.28
N ALA A 527 -30.76 2.87 -3.31
CA ALA A 527 -30.22 2.83 -4.67
C ALA A 527 -28.94 3.67 -4.80
N LEU A 528 -28.86 4.80 -4.11
CA LEU A 528 -27.67 5.67 -4.10
C LEU A 528 -26.51 5.08 -3.29
N LEU A 529 -26.79 4.37 -2.20
CA LEU A 529 -25.76 3.74 -1.37
C LEU A 529 -25.27 2.40 -1.94
N ALA A 530 -26.08 1.67 -2.69
CA ALA A 530 -25.61 0.53 -3.48
C ALA A 530 -24.56 0.94 -4.52
N ILE A 531 -24.62 2.19 -5.00
CA ILE A 531 -23.60 2.78 -5.88
C ILE A 531 -22.43 3.38 -5.07
N ASN A 532 -22.68 3.82 -3.84
CA ASN A 532 -21.72 4.50 -2.96
C ASN A 532 -21.17 3.62 -1.81
N SER A 533 -21.61 2.37 -1.67
CA SER A 533 -21.08 1.44 -0.66
C SER A 533 -19.57 1.16 -0.84
N VAL A 534 -19.08 1.35 -2.06
CA VAL A 534 -17.62 1.45 -2.35
C VAL A 534 -17.01 2.73 -1.76
N ARG A 535 -17.80 3.82 -1.56
CA ARG A 535 -17.32 5.11 -1.00
C ARG A 535 -17.54 5.25 0.51
N ALA A 536 -18.53 4.60 1.09
CA ALA A 536 -18.71 4.57 2.55
C ALA A 536 -17.66 3.66 3.23
N GLY A 537 -17.16 2.62 2.54
CA GLY A 537 -15.90 1.96 2.86
C GLY A 537 -14.71 2.93 2.85
N LEU A 538 -14.77 4.04 2.11
CA LEU A 538 -13.69 5.04 2.03
C LEU A 538 -13.65 6.03 3.21
N TYR A 539 -14.72 6.24 3.96
CA TYR A 539 -14.69 7.07 5.17
C TYR A 539 -14.29 6.27 6.44
N GLY A 540 -14.65 4.99 6.53
CA GLY A 540 -14.00 4.01 7.41
C GLY A 540 -12.57 3.70 6.93
N ALA A 541 -12.33 3.70 5.61
CA ALA A 541 -11.04 3.46 4.97
C ALA A 541 -10.06 4.63 5.02
N ALA A 542 -10.47 5.87 5.33
CA ALA A 542 -9.48 6.92 5.60
C ALA A 542 -8.80 6.70 6.95
N ALA A 543 -9.50 6.17 7.95
CA ALA A 543 -8.87 5.68 9.19
C ALA A 543 -8.12 4.35 8.95
N SER A 544 -8.59 3.49 8.04
CA SER A 544 -7.95 2.23 7.67
C SER A 544 -6.93 2.38 6.52
N ALA A 545 -7.02 3.42 5.66
CA ALA A 545 -6.08 3.59 4.54
C ALA A 545 -4.64 3.81 5.01
N TYR A 546 -4.42 4.40 6.18
CA TYR A 546 -3.12 4.41 6.84
C TYR A 546 -2.81 3.03 7.46
N GLY A 547 -3.78 2.37 8.09
CA GLY A 547 -3.69 0.99 8.55
C GLY A 547 -3.49 0.04 7.37
N ASP A 548 -4.21 0.22 6.26
CA ASP A 548 -4.15 -0.62 5.07
C ASP A 548 -2.90 -0.35 4.21
N ALA A 549 -2.43 0.88 4.10
CA ALA A 549 -1.14 1.17 3.48
C ALA A 549 0.02 0.58 4.32
N PHE A 550 -0.05 0.68 5.64
CA PHE A 550 0.90 0.01 6.53
C PHE A 550 0.71 -1.51 6.57
N ALA A 551 -0.52 -2.01 6.56
CA ALA A 551 -0.82 -3.45 6.48
C ALA A 551 -0.48 -4.02 5.10
N GLN A 552 -0.61 -3.25 4.03
CA GLN A 552 -0.20 -3.66 2.68
C GLN A 552 1.32 -3.61 2.52
N MET A 553 2.00 -2.61 3.12
CA MET A 553 3.47 -2.61 3.25
C MET A 553 3.96 -3.75 4.15
N SER A 554 3.25 -4.09 5.23
CA SER A 554 3.63 -5.22 6.10
C SER A 554 3.29 -6.59 5.50
N ARG A 555 2.24 -6.69 4.71
CA ARG A 555 1.88 -7.93 3.96
C ARG A 555 2.84 -8.21 2.81
N ASN A 556 3.41 -7.16 2.20
CA ASN A 556 4.40 -7.27 1.13
C ASN A 556 5.85 -7.22 1.62
N ALA A 557 6.09 -6.86 2.89
CA ALA A 557 7.40 -6.86 3.50
C ALA A 557 7.64 -8.23 4.12
N THR A 558 8.69 -8.92 3.69
CA THR A 558 9.26 -10.01 4.47
C THR A 558 9.55 -9.49 5.89
N ASP A 559 9.34 -10.31 6.91
CA ASP A 559 9.53 -10.00 8.34
C ASP A 559 10.82 -9.19 8.63
N THR A 560 11.84 -9.35 7.78
CA THR A 560 13.12 -8.63 7.80
C THR A 560 13.00 -7.14 7.44
N THR A 561 12.10 -6.76 6.54
CA THR A 561 11.93 -5.35 6.12
C THR A 561 11.12 -4.58 7.14
N ALA A 562 10.09 -5.19 7.71
CA ALA A 562 9.31 -4.60 8.81
C ALA A 562 10.19 -4.42 10.06
N LYS A 563 11.01 -5.41 10.42
CA LYS A 563 12.01 -5.32 11.50
C LYS A 563 13.06 -4.25 11.24
N ARG A 564 13.50 -4.09 10.00
CA ARG A 564 14.49 -3.06 9.62
C ARG A 564 13.91 -1.64 9.68
N LEU A 565 12.68 -1.44 9.21
CA LEU A 565 11.97 -0.15 9.33
C LEU A 565 11.69 0.21 10.80
N THR A 566 11.24 -0.76 11.59
CA THR A 566 11.00 -0.58 13.03
C THR A 566 12.30 -0.29 13.78
N GLY A 567 13.38 -0.99 13.43
CA GLY A 567 14.72 -0.77 13.98
C GLY A 567 15.30 0.58 13.57
N GLN A 568 15.12 1.03 12.34
CA GLN A 568 15.57 2.34 11.84
C GLN A 568 14.80 3.49 12.47
N LEU A 569 13.48 3.37 12.62
CA LEU A 569 12.66 4.36 13.34
C LEU A 569 13.06 4.40 14.83
N ALA A 570 13.20 3.25 15.48
CA ALA A 570 13.64 3.19 16.86
C ALA A 570 15.06 3.75 17.05
N THR A 571 15.96 3.51 16.10
CA THR A 571 17.34 4.01 16.12
C THR A 571 17.41 5.50 15.81
N ALA A 572 16.66 6.00 14.83
CA ALA A 572 16.57 7.42 14.50
C ALA A 572 16.01 8.23 15.70
N TYR A 573 15.01 7.68 16.39
CA TYR A 573 14.46 8.33 17.59
C TYR A 573 15.33 8.12 18.84
N SER A 574 16.08 7.02 18.97
CA SER A 574 16.97 6.81 20.12
C SER A 574 18.28 7.60 20.01
N GLN A 575 18.81 7.79 18.81
CA GLN A 575 20.03 8.59 18.60
C GLN A 575 19.78 10.11 18.58
N GLY A 576 18.61 10.57 18.08
CA GLY A 576 18.16 11.97 18.25
C GLY A 576 17.62 12.29 19.64
N GLY A 577 17.30 11.25 20.42
CA GLY A 577 16.53 11.35 21.67
C GLY A 577 17.32 11.75 22.92
N THR A 578 18.63 11.98 22.83
CA THR A 578 19.41 12.45 24.00
C THR A 578 19.18 13.92 24.34
N GLN A 579 18.52 14.69 23.46
CA GLN A 579 18.17 16.09 23.70
C GLN A 579 16.66 16.37 23.72
N LEU A 580 15.82 15.40 23.44
CA LEU A 580 14.37 15.57 23.49
C LEU A 580 13.88 15.51 24.95
N SER A 581 13.02 16.45 25.35
CA SER A 581 12.38 16.49 26.67
C SER A 581 11.68 15.16 27.02
N GLY A 582 11.44 14.86 28.31
CA GLY A 582 10.82 13.63 28.78
C GLY A 582 9.49 13.28 28.07
N TYR A 583 8.78 14.29 27.58
CA TYR A 583 7.53 14.19 26.83
C TYR A 583 7.74 13.51 25.47
N SER A 584 8.79 13.82 24.75
CA SER A 584 9.10 13.21 23.44
C SER A 584 9.50 11.74 23.54
N ARG A 585 10.06 11.32 24.69
CA ARG A 585 10.31 9.89 24.95
C ARG A 585 9.02 9.10 25.16
N GLN A 586 8.02 9.69 25.84
CA GLN A 586 6.71 9.09 25.98
C GLN A 586 5.96 9.02 24.63
N ALA A 587 6.00 10.09 23.83
CA ALA A 587 5.42 10.11 22.49
C ALA A 587 6.07 9.09 21.56
N ALA A 588 7.39 8.95 21.59
CA ALA A 588 8.11 7.93 20.82
C ALA A 588 7.78 6.50 21.30
N ALA A 589 7.62 6.29 22.60
CA ALA A 589 7.20 5.00 23.16
C ALA A 589 5.76 4.63 22.77
N LEU A 590 4.84 5.60 22.83
CA LEU A 590 3.44 5.43 22.38
C LEU A 590 3.36 5.20 20.88
N ALA A 591 4.10 5.96 20.08
CA ALA A 591 4.17 5.76 18.64
C ALA A 591 4.74 4.39 18.27
N SER A 592 5.78 3.92 18.96
CA SER A 592 6.32 2.57 18.79
C SER A 592 5.32 1.49 19.21
N LYS A 593 4.54 1.70 20.26
CA LYS A 593 3.46 0.80 20.70
C LYS A 593 2.33 0.79 19.66
N ARG A 594 1.92 1.96 19.15
CA ARG A 594 0.88 2.08 18.12
C ARG A 594 1.32 1.50 16.79
N PHE A 595 2.54 1.72 16.38
CA PHE A 595 3.11 1.10 15.18
C PHE A 595 3.09 -0.43 15.29
N ARG A 596 3.48 -0.99 16.44
CA ARG A 596 3.37 -2.44 16.68
C ARG A 596 1.92 -2.93 16.71
N ALA A 597 1.01 -2.14 17.27
CA ALA A 597 -0.41 -2.46 17.27
C ALA A 597 -1.04 -2.34 15.87
N SER A 598 -0.58 -1.39 15.04
CA SER A 598 -1.02 -1.29 13.63
C SER A 598 -0.49 -2.43 12.74
N LEU A 599 0.58 -3.10 13.16
CA LEU A 599 1.07 -4.33 12.53
C LEU A 599 0.31 -5.58 13.01
N SER A 600 -0.42 -5.49 14.14
CA SER A 600 -1.32 -6.54 14.59
C SER A 600 -2.72 -6.30 14.03
N VAL A 601 -3.35 -7.35 13.54
CA VAL A 601 -4.73 -7.28 13.09
C VAL A 601 -5.61 -6.89 14.28
N PRO A 602 -6.42 -5.80 14.21
CA PRO A 602 -7.27 -5.39 15.33
C PRO A 602 -8.14 -6.53 15.85
N GLY A 603 -8.24 -6.67 17.16
CA GLY A 603 -9.04 -7.75 17.80
C GLY A 603 -10.55 -7.56 17.67
N SER A 604 -10.99 -6.40 17.21
CA SER A 604 -12.41 -6.05 17.08
C SER A 604 -12.72 -5.41 15.74
N VAL A 605 -14.00 -5.37 15.39
CA VAL A 605 -14.56 -4.65 14.25
C VAL A 605 -15.72 -3.79 14.71
N PHE A 606 -15.93 -2.66 14.05
CA PHE A 606 -17.04 -1.76 14.35
C PHE A 606 -18.16 -1.94 13.32
N MET A 607 -19.38 -2.17 13.82
CA MET A 607 -20.56 -2.30 12.96
C MET A 607 -21.67 -1.35 13.40
N LEU A 608 -22.16 -0.59 12.44
CA LEU A 608 -23.33 0.27 12.61
C LEU A 608 -24.60 -0.58 12.48
N THR A 609 -25.43 -0.61 13.50
CA THR A 609 -26.66 -1.39 13.51
C THR A 609 -27.81 -0.62 14.17
N ARG A 610 -29.01 -1.18 14.13
CA ARG A 610 -30.15 -0.64 14.88
C ARG A 610 -30.05 -0.99 16.35
N ALA A 611 -30.48 -0.07 17.19
CA ALA A 611 -30.71 -0.38 18.58
C ALA A 611 -31.80 -1.45 18.71
N PRO A 612 -31.64 -2.48 19.56
CA PRO A 612 -32.64 -3.53 19.72
C PRO A 612 -33.94 -3.01 20.30
N GLU A 613 -33.87 -1.92 21.05
CA GLU A 613 -35.02 -1.23 21.65
C GLU A 613 -35.87 -0.50 20.62
N GLY A 614 -35.49 -0.52 19.34
CA GLY A 614 -36.24 0.01 18.21
C GLY A 614 -36.10 1.51 17.97
N ASN A 615 -35.48 2.26 18.89
CA ASN A 615 -35.40 3.73 18.83
C ASN A 615 -33.99 4.23 18.58
N GLY A 616 -33.48 4.04 17.36
CA GLY A 616 -32.22 4.64 16.99
C GLY A 616 -31.19 3.66 16.42
N ASN A 617 -29.97 4.15 16.28
CA ASN A 617 -28.82 3.41 15.76
C ASN A 617 -27.74 3.31 16.84
N VAL A 618 -26.91 2.29 16.74
CA VAL A 618 -25.80 2.05 17.63
C VAL A 618 -24.57 1.63 16.83
N LEU A 619 -23.42 2.02 17.29
CA LEU A 619 -22.15 1.52 16.82
C LEU A 619 -21.66 0.47 17.83
N LEU A 620 -21.46 -0.76 17.35
CA LEU A 620 -20.99 -1.86 18.18
C LEU A 620 -19.52 -2.13 17.90
N GLN A 621 -18.72 -2.25 18.96
CA GLN A 621 -17.42 -2.90 18.90
C GLN A 621 -17.62 -4.40 19.10
N ILE A 622 -17.28 -5.20 18.10
CA ILE A 622 -17.49 -6.64 18.09
C ILE A 622 -16.15 -7.35 18.15
N ASP A 623 -16.02 -8.27 19.08
CA ASP A 623 -14.87 -9.14 19.20
C ASP A 623 -14.82 -10.13 18.02
N LYS A 624 -13.72 -10.15 17.30
CA LYS A 624 -13.56 -11.01 16.12
C LYS A 624 -13.44 -12.49 16.44
N ASP A 625 -12.92 -12.84 17.62
CA ASP A 625 -12.73 -14.23 18.02
C ASP A 625 -14.03 -14.86 18.54
N SER A 626 -14.88 -14.07 19.19
CA SER A 626 -16.15 -14.54 19.77
C SER A 626 -17.39 -14.13 18.98
N ALA A 627 -17.26 -13.24 18.00
CA ALA A 627 -18.33 -12.58 17.27
C ALA A 627 -19.39 -11.93 18.20
N GLN A 628 -18.99 -11.53 19.43
CA GLN A 628 -19.87 -10.91 20.40
C GLN A 628 -19.56 -9.43 20.59
N PRO A 629 -20.58 -8.60 20.87
CA PRO A 629 -20.38 -7.19 21.18
C PRO A 629 -19.60 -7.02 22.49
N ARG A 630 -18.52 -6.24 22.45
CA ARG A 630 -17.74 -5.80 23.62
C ARG A 630 -18.23 -4.47 24.16
N ALA A 631 -18.52 -3.54 23.25
CA ALA A 631 -18.96 -2.19 23.59
C ALA A 631 -20.05 -1.71 22.64
N ARG A 632 -20.85 -0.76 23.14
CA ARG A 632 -21.95 -0.13 22.41
C ARG A 632 -21.91 1.38 22.60
N VAL A 633 -21.96 2.14 21.51
CA VAL A 633 -22.12 3.60 21.50
C VAL A 633 -23.47 3.93 20.88
N ASP A 634 -24.32 4.60 21.66
CA ASP A 634 -25.63 5.03 21.16
C ASP A 634 -25.51 6.26 20.27
N LEU A 635 -26.08 6.17 19.07
CA LEU A 635 -26.00 7.21 18.03
C LEU A 635 -27.34 7.96 17.86
N GLY A 636 -28.38 7.53 18.57
CA GLY A 636 -29.72 8.09 18.38
C GLY A 636 -30.21 7.89 16.95
N LYS A 637 -30.50 9.01 16.25
CA LYS A 637 -30.99 8.97 14.85
C LYS A 637 -29.87 9.07 13.81
N GLU A 638 -28.60 9.21 14.23
CA GLU A 638 -27.47 9.33 13.31
C GLU A 638 -27.31 8.03 12.50
N ARG A 639 -27.14 8.16 11.18
CA ARG A 639 -27.04 7.04 10.24
C ARG A 639 -25.69 6.98 9.52
N GLU A 640 -24.97 8.08 9.55
CA GLU A 640 -23.64 8.23 8.92
C GLU A 640 -22.66 8.82 9.95
N PRO A 641 -22.38 8.09 11.05
CA PRO A 641 -21.53 8.60 12.12
C PRO A 641 -20.12 8.87 11.59
N VAL A 642 -19.61 10.05 11.87
CA VAL A 642 -18.20 10.39 11.64
C VAL A 642 -17.44 10.08 12.90
N TYR A 643 -16.60 9.04 12.86
CA TYR A 643 -15.85 8.60 14.01
C TYR A 643 -14.40 8.20 13.64
N ALA A 644 -13.53 8.19 14.64
CA ALA A 644 -12.19 7.63 14.56
C ALA A 644 -11.97 6.70 15.76
N VAL A 645 -11.11 5.70 15.60
CA VAL A 645 -10.81 4.70 16.64
C VAL A 645 -9.33 4.68 16.92
N ASP A 646 -8.98 4.54 18.17
CA ASP A 646 -7.66 4.24 18.65
C ASP A 646 -7.66 2.89 19.36
N ASP A 647 -7.27 1.84 18.65
CA ASP A 647 -7.22 0.48 19.19
C ASP A 647 -6.19 0.32 20.31
N VAL A 648 -5.14 1.15 20.33
CA VAL A 648 -4.09 1.10 21.37
C VAL A 648 -4.58 1.68 22.69
N ALA A 649 -5.30 2.81 22.62
CA ALA A 649 -5.89 3.47 23.79
C ALA A 649 -7.27 2.89 24.12
N ASN A 650 -7.84 2.04 23.25
CA ASN A 650 -9.20 1.52 23.34
C ASN A 650 -10.23 2.65 23.46
N MET A 651 -10.10 3.64 22.55
CA MET A 651 -10.92 4.83 22.52
C MET A 651 -11.62 4.99 21.16
N LEU A 652 -12.85 5.47 21.20
CA LEU A 652 -13.63 5.89 20.04
C LEU A 652 -13.96 7.38 20.16
N PHE A 653 -13.74 8.12 19.08
CA PHE A 653 -14.02 9.55 18.99
C PHE A 653 -15.14 9.78 17.99
N LEU A 654 -16.26 10.30 18.47
CA LEU A 654 -17.48 10.50 17.67
C LEU A 654 -17.80 11.97 17.53
N ARG A 655 -18.06 12.44 16.32
CA ARG A 655 -18.70 13.72 16.07
C ARG A 655 -20.19 13.59 16.33
N THR A 656 -20.71 14.23 17.37
CA THR A 656 -22.14 14.19 17.74
C THR A 656 -22.95 15.35 17.17
N THR A 657 -22.34 16.50 16.98
CA THR A 657 -22.88 17.67 16.27
C THR A 657 -21.82 18.23 15.34
N ALA A 658 -22.16 19.24 14.53
CA ALA A 658 -21.21 19.87 13.63
C ALA A 658 -19.91 20.31 14.32
N GLY A 659 -19.98 20.80 15.56
CA GLY A 659 -18.82 21.30 16.31
C GLY A 659 -18.52 20.54 17.61
N THR A 660 -19.12 19.37 17.88
CA THR A 660 -18.93 18.65 19.13
C THR A 660 -18.34 17.26 18.90
N LEU A 661 -17.28 16.98 19.63
CA LEU A 661 -16.57 15.70 19.66
C LEU A 661 -16.76 15.04 21.02
N VAL A 662 -17.02 13.74 21.02
CA VAL A 662 -17.14 12.93 22.24
C VAL A 662 -16.16 11.77 22.18
N GLY A 663 -15.36 11.61 23.20
CA GLY A 663 -14.46 10.47 23.39
C GLY A 663 -15.13 9.41 24.29
N TYR A 664 -15.15 8.18 23.82
CA TYR A 664 -15.64 7.03 24.56
C TYR A 664 -14.48 6.08 24.86
N ARG A 665 -14.38 5.61 26.09
CA ARG A 665 -13.48 4.51 26.45
C ARG A 665 -14.24 3.20 26.26
N LEU A 666 -13.74 2.33 25.37
CA LEU A 666 -14.41 1.10 24.92
C LEU A 666 -14.09 -0.10 25.84
#